data_2102a473a2f12e20294c931f38e31e8a
#
_entry.id   2102a473a2f12e20294c931f38e31e8a
#
_cell.length_a   1.000
_cell.length_b   1.000
_cell.length_c   1.000
_cell.angle_alpha   90.00
_cell.angle_beta   90.00
_cell.angle_gamma   90.00
#
_symmetry.space_group_name_H-M   'P 1'
#
loop_
_entity.id
_entity.type
_entity.pdbx_description
1 polymer ?
#
loop_
_entity_poly.entity_id
_entity_poly.type
_entity_poly.pdbx_seq_one_letter_code
_entity_poly.pdbx_strand_id
1 'polypeptide(L)'
;MSKPLVIVESPAKAKTIAGFLGSDFVVESSIGHIRDLPRNAADVPGALKGEPWARLGVDVENGFKPLYVVAREKRDQVNKLKALVRDASEVYLATDEDREGESIAWHLLEVLSPQVPVKRMVFHEITRGAIERAVADWRELDRRLVDAQEARRILDRLYGYEVSPVLWKKVMPRLSAGRVQSVATRMLVERERARMRFRSAEWWGLDATFGKDGATFGAVLAAVDGRRLADGKSFTEDGHLRPEAAGVVVLDEAGASGLAARLSQSDFVVRSVEEKPYTDRPKPPFMTSTLQQAAGSKLRFTAQRTMQTAQRLYENGHITYMRTDSTTLSQTALAAAREQAVQLYGPDSVPSSPRTYQRKVKNAQEAHEAIRPAGDTFRHPREVARQVGPDEARLYDLIWRRTVASQMKDATGLTVTIRLGGTSSTGEDAEFSSGGTVITFTGFRRAYEEGADHVEAPTGGNGADGDQERRLPPLAEGDDVEALGFEAEAHATKPPARFTEASLVKALEEMGVGRPSTYASILGTIQSRGYVWKKGTALVPSFVAFAVVGLLERHFGELVDYGFTASMEDDLDAIATGNEEAVPWLTRFYFGNGTPGLRPMVSDHLGEIDAREINSIPLGTDDQDRLTVVRVGRYGPYVQRGDDRASVPEDMAPDELTLARAAELLEAPSDDRALGTDPGSGLTVLVRTGRYGPYVQLGEEETGDGAAAAGGKGRGNGSKQAAKPARVSLLKSMTPANVTLEDALRLLTLPRSLGSDPSTGEEVMALLGRYGPYVKKGSDSRSLGSEEQLFDITLEEALVIFAEPKRWQGRGGSAAPGRELGEDPAT
;
A
#
# COMPACT_ATOMS: atom_id res chain seq x y z
N MET A 1 -26.91 7.91 -43.96
CA MET A 1 -26.58 6.48 -43.76
C MET A 1 -26.31 6.25 -42.31
N SER A 2 -26.80 5.17 -41.73
CA SER A 2 -26.45 4.75 -40.36
C SER A 2 -24.97 4.39 -40.30
N LYS A 3 -24.24 4.79 -39.25
CA LYS A 3 -22.83 4.56 -39.07
C LYS A 3 -22.58 3.46 -38.04
N PRO A 4 -21.46 2.73 -38.12
CA PRO A 4 -21.05 1.84 -37.05
C PRO A 4 -20.84 2.62 -35.74
N LEU A 5 -21.28 2.00 -34.62
CA LEU A 5 -21.07 2.53 -33.25
C LEU A 5 -19.96 1.75 -32.53
N VAL A 6 -18.96 2.41 -32.04
CA VAL A 6 -17.90 1.85 -31.18
C VAL A 6 -18.15 2.28 -29.75
N ILE A 7 -18.30 1.32 -28.84
CA ILE A 7 -18.49 1.58 -27.39
C ILE A 7 -17.24 1.18 -26.64
N VAL A 8 -16.64 2.13 -25.92
CA VAL A 8 -15.47 1.95 -25.07
C VAL A 8 -15.79 2.22 -23.61
N GLU A 9 -14.86 1.96 -22.68
CA GLU A 9 -15.10 2.15 -21.23
C GLU A 9 -14.95 3.60 -20.76
N SER A 10 -14.03 4.39 -21.37
CA SER A 10 -13.70 5.70 -20.86
C SER A 10 -13.83 6.80 -21.93
N PRO A 11 -14.16 8.05 -21.52
CA PRO A 11 -14.22 9.17 -22.44
C PRO A 11 -12.86 9.49 -23.10
N ALA A 12 -11.74 9.21 -22.41
CA ALA A 12 -10.42 9.43 -22.97
C ALA A 12 -10.15 8.47 -24.15
N LYS A 13 -10.44 7.18 -23.98
CA LYS A 13 -10.38 6.19 -25.08
C LYS A 13 -11.28 6.59 -26.23
N ALA A 14 -12.53 7.00 -25.94
CA ALA A 14 -13.47 7.42 -26.98
C ALA A 14 -12.88 8.55 -27.84
N LYS A 15 -12.29 9.56 -27.21
CA LYS A 15 -11.65 10.68 -27.91
C LYS A 15 -10.47 10.22 -28.77
N THR A 16 -9.59 9.38 -28.23
CA THR A 16 -8.40 8.90 -28.94
C THR A 16 -8.79 8.04 -30.15
N ILE A 17 -9.68 7.07 -29.97
CA ILE A 17 -10.13 6.14 -30.99
C ILE A 17 -10.93 6.86 -32.08
N ALA A 18 -11.81 7.81 -31.72
CA ALA A 18 -12.53 8.64 -32.68
C ALA A 18 -11.56 9.43 -33.60
N GLY A 19 -10.43 9.91 -33.06
CA GLY A 19 -9.38 10.56 -33.83
C GLY A 19 -8.70 9.64 -34.87
N PHE A 20 -8.73 8.33 -34.68
CA PHE A 20 -8.18 7.34 -35.63
C PHE A 20 -9.19 6.88 -36.66
N LEU A 21 -10.42 6.60 -36.23
CA LEU A 21 -11.50 6.07 -37.08
C LEU A 21 -12.21 7.15 -37.93
N GLY A 22 -12.04 8.42 -37.58
CA GLY A 22 -12.59 9.56 -38.30
C GLY A 22 -14.12 9.64 -38.26
N SER A 23 -14.70 10.30 -39.25
CA SER A 23 -16.15 10.59 -39.34
C SER A 23 -17.02 9.39 -39.73
N ASP A 24 -16.45 8.27 -40.13
CA ASP A 24 -17.20 7.10 -40.61
C ASP A 24 -17.78 6.27 -39.46
N PHE A 25 -17.26 6.45 -38.23
CA PHE A 25 -17.72 5.80 -37.03
C PHE A 25 -18.27 6.82 -36.02
N VAL A 26 -19.20 6.36 -35.18
CA VAL A 26 -19.61 7.01 -33.95
C VAL A 26 -18.90 6.31 -32.81
N VAL A 27 -18.12 7.05 -31.99
CA VAL A 27 -17.39 6.48 -30.84
C VAL A 27 -17.93 7.10 -29.58
N GLU A 28 -18.37 6.26 -28.64
CA GLU A 28 -18.97 6.70 -27.38
C GLU A 28 -18.46 5.86 -26.20
N SER A 29 -18.50 6.43 -24.99
CA SER A 29 -18.06 5.75 -23.77
C SER A 29 -19.22 5.25 -22.94
N SER A 30 -19.08 4.06 -22.33
CA SER A 30 -19.98 3.57 -21.27
C SER A 30 -19.74 4.23 -19.91
N ILE A 31 -18.61 4.93 -19.77
CA ILE A 31 -18.12 5.49 -18.49
C ILE A 31 -17.97 4.38 -17.43
N GLY A 32 -17.32 3.26 -17.81
CA GLY A 32 -17.11 2.06 -16.98
C GLY A 32 -18.35 1.15 -16.96
N HIS A 33 -18.49 0.37 -15.87
CA HIS A 33 -19.62 -0.52 -15.68
C HIS A 33 -20.96 0.22 -15.65
N ILE A 34 -21.94 -0.27 -16.40
CA ILE A 34 -23.30 0.30 -16.47
C ILE A 34 -24.27 -0.34 -15.47
N ARG A 35 -23.99 -1.55 -15.01
CA ARG A 35 -24.76 -2.28 -13.99
C ARG A 35 -23.85 -3.06 -13.07
N ASP A 36 -24.29 -3.34 -11.85
CA ASP A 36 -23.57 -4.14 -10.83
C ASP A 36 -24.58 -4.75 -9.86
N LEU A 37 -24.11 -5.61 -8.95
CA LEU A 37 -24.90 -6.08 -7.82
C LEU A 37 -25.36 -4.91 -6.93
N PRO A 38 -26.55 -4.98 -6.27
CA PRO A 38 -27.05 -3.92 -5.39
C PRO A 38 -26.02 -3.54 -4.33
N ARG A 39 -25.75 -2.26 -4.14
CA ARG A 39 -24.84 -1.76 -3.09
C ARG A 39 -25.51 -1.73 -1.72
N ASN A 40 -26.82 -1.55 -1.70
CA ASN A 40 -27.63 -1.47 -0.49
C ASN A 40 -29.10 -1.82 -0.80
N ALA A 41 -29.94 -1.92 0.23
CA ALA A 41 -31.35 -2.27 0.10
C ALA A 41 -32.18 -1.28 -0.75
N ALA A 42 -31.71 -0.03 -0.93
CA ALA A 42 -32.42 0.95 -1.76
C ALA A 42 -32.25 0.67 -3.27
N ASP A 43 -31.16 0.02 -3.66
CA ASP A 43 -30.88 -0.36 -5.05
C ASP A 43 -31.70 -1.58 -5.48
N VAL A 44 -32.26 -2.37 -4.52
CA VAL A 44 -33.04 -3.57 -4.81
C VAL A 44 -34.42 -3.17 -5.39
N PRO A 45 -34.83 -3.74 -6.55
CA PRO A 45 -36.16 -3.50 -7.13
C PRO A 45 -37.28 -3.84 -6.15
N GLY A 46 -38.33 -3.03 -6.15
CA GLY A 46 -39.46 -3.16 -5.21
C GLY A 46 -40.07 -4.56 -5.17
N ALA A 47 -40.22 -5.18 -6.30
CA ALA A 47 -40.77 -6.55 -6.43
C ALA A 47 -39.93 -7.64 -5.75
N LEU A 48 -38.62 -7.41 -5.59
CA LEU A 48 -37.67 -8.40 -5.04
C LEU A 48 -37.29 -8.10 -3.59
N LYS A 49 -37.77 -7.00 -2.97
CA LYS A 49 -37.38 -6.63 -1.60
C LYS A 49 -37.78 -7.65 -0.53
N GLY A 50 -38.76 -8.50 -0.84
CA GLY A 50 -39.25 -9.55 0.07
C GLY A 50 -38.39 -10.84 0.01
N GLU A 51 -37.54 -11.00 -1.00
CA GLU A 51 -36.73 -12.19 -1.17
C GLU A 51 -35.60 -12.27 -0.12
N PRO A 52 -35.36 -13.44 0.52
CA PRO A 52 -34.31 -13.61 1.53
C PRO A 52 -32.91 -13.21 1.04
N TRP A 53 -32.64 -13.47 -0.25
CA TRP A 53 -31.36 -13.21 -0.91
C TRP A 53 -31.21 -11.80 -1.48
N ALA A 54 -32.29 -11.00 -1.48
CA ALA A 54 -32.31 -9.67 -2.12
C ALA A 54 -31.22 -8.74 -1.59
N ARG A 55 -30.93 -8.80 -0.27
CA ARG A 55 -29.86 -8.03 0.37
C ARG A 55 -28.48 -8.45 -0.08
N LEU A 56 -28.26 -9.75 -0.25
CA LEU A 56 -27.04 -10.33 -0.78
C LEU A 56 -26.86 -9.97 -2.25
N GLY A 57 -27.97 -9.89 -2.99
CA GLY A 57 -27.98 -9.63 -4.43
C GLY A 57 -27.58 -10.85 -5.28
N VAL A 58 -27.58 -12.05 -4.66
CA VAL A 58 -27.27 -13.32 -5.32
C VAL A 58 -28.23 -14.37 -4.78
N ASP A 59 -28.96 -15.05 -5.69
CA ASP A 59 -29.86 -16.15 -5.36
C ASP A 59 -29.05 -17.44 -5.28
N VAL A 60 -28.57 -17.75 -4.07
CA VAL A 60 -27.68 -18.88 -3.82
C VAL A 60 -28.35 -20.24 -3.94
N GLU A 61 -29.68 -20.30 -3.76
CA GLU A 61 -30.45 -21.55 -3.83
C GLU A 61 -30.82 -21.91 -5.30
N ASN A 62 -30.80 -20.93 -6.23
CA ASN A 62 -31.11 -21.09 -7.63
C ASN A 62 -29.92 -20.82 -8.55
N GLY A 63 -28.79 -21.54 -8.31
CA GLY A 63 -27.61 -21.51 -9.18
C GLY A 63 -26.82 -20.21 -9.11
N PHE A 64 -26.80 -19.56 -7.96
CA PHE A 64 -26.06 -18.31 -7.69
C PHE A 64 -26.41 -17.16 -8.65
N LYS A 65 -27.66 -17.10 -9.08
CA LYS A 65 -28.10 -16.08 -10.03
C LYS A 65 -27.93 -14.67 -9.47
N PRO A 66 -27.09 -13.82 -10.10
CA PRO A 66 -26.85 -12.46 -9.64
C PRO A 66 -28.02 -11.52 -9.98
N LEU A 67 -28.34 -10.62 -9.07
CA LEU A 67 -29.26 -9.51 -9.30
C LEU A 67 -28.47 -8.29 -9.79
N TYR A 68 -28.46 -8.08 -11.09
CA TYR A 68 -27.84 -6.89 -11.66
C TYR A 68 -28.80 -5.71 -11.71
N VAL A 69 -28.36 -4.56 -11.24
CA VAL A 69 -29.12 -3.30 -11.25
C VAL A 69 -28.31 -2.19 -11.94
N VAL A 70 -28.99 -1.40 -12.76
CA VAL A 70 -28.40 -0.19 -13.35
C VAL A 70 -28.41 0.92 -12.27
N ALA A 71 -27.24 1.36 -11.88
CA ALA A 71 -27.08 2.42 -10.89
C ALA A 71 -27.76 3.72 -11.37
N ARG A 72 -28.35 4.48 -10.42
CA ARG A 72 -29.09 5.69 -10.76
C ARG A 72 -28.27 6.68 -11.59
N GLU A 73 -27.01 6.85 -11.23
CA GLU A 73 -26.04 7.73 -11.88
C GLU A 73 -25.64 7.28 -13.30
N LYS A 74 -25.99 6.05 -13.70
CA LYS A 74 -25.68 5.49 -15.03
C LYS A 74 -26.85 5.54 -16.00
N ARG A 75 -28.05 5.85 -15.51
CA ARG A 75 -29.28 5.78 -16.33
C ARG A 75 -29.23 6.70 -17.55
N ASP A 76 -28.73 7.92 -17.38
CA ASP A 76 -28.66 8.88 -18.48
C ASP A 76 -27.67 8.41 -19.57
N GLN A 77 -26.52 7.85 -19.16
CA GLN A 77 -25.58 7.29 -20.11
C GLN A 77 -26.14 6.06 -20.83
N VAL A 78 -26.82 5.17 -20.11
CA VAL A 78 -27.51 4.01 -20.72
C VAL A 78 -28.56 4.47 -21.72
N ASN A 79 -29.37 5.50 -21.40
CA ASN A 79 -30.37 6.05 -22.32
C ASN A 79 -29.73 6.64 -23.58
N LYS A 80 -28.62 7.38 -23.42
CA LYS A 80 -27.83 7.91 -24.54
C LYS A 80 -27.32 6.77 -25.45
N LEU A 81 -26.72 5.74 -24.85
CA LEU A 81 -26.21 4.59 -25.60
C LEU A 81 -27.34 3.85 -26.33
N LYS A 82 -28.52 3.66 -25.70
CA LYS A 82 -29.69 3.05 -26.35
C LYS A 82 -30.18 3.85 -27.57
N ALA A 83 -30.11 5.17 -27.52
CA ALA A 83 -30.43 6.02 -28.65
C ALA A 83 -29.44 5.81 -29.81
N LEU A 84 -28.14 5.82 -29.52
CA LEU A 84 -27.08 5.63 -30.51
C LEU A 84 -27.13 4.24 -31.15
N VAL A 85 -27.41 3.19 -30.36
CA VAL A 85 -27.56 1.81 -30.86
C VAL A 85 -28.71 1.69 -31.85
N ARG A 86 -29.84 2.40 -31.65
CA ARG A 86 -30.98 2.38 -32.58
C ARG A 86 -30.63 2.95 -33.95
N ASP A 87 -29.76 3.93 -34.01
CA ASP A 87 -29.34 4.61 -35.23
C ASP A 87 -28.12 3.96 -35.89
N ALA A 88 -27.50 2.96 -35.24
CA ALA A 88 -26.27 2.31 -35.70
C ALA A 88 -26.53 1.27 -36.77
N SER A 89 -25.58 1.09 -37.71
CA SER A 89 -25.57 -0.04 -38.67
C SER A 89 -25.04 -1.32 -38.05
N GLU A 90 -24.13 -1.23 -37.13
CA GLU A 90 -23.52 -2.30 -36.33
C GLU A 90 -22.88 -1.73 -35.07
N VAL A 91 -22.61 -2.58 -34.08
CA VAL A 91 -22.03 -2.18 -32.81
C VAL A 91 -20.70 -2.90 -32.58
N TYR A 92 -19.63 -2.14 -32.30
CA TYR A 92 -18.36 -2.65 -31.85
C TYR A 92 -18.25 -2.43 -30.35
N LEU A 93 -18.02 -3.52 -29.60
CA LEU A 93 -17.69 -3.46 -28.16
C LEU A 93 -16.16 -3.47 -28.03
N ALA A 94 -15.58 -2.30 -27.72
CA ALA A 94 -14.14 -2.03 -27.72
C ALA A 94 -13.61 -1.76 -26.30
N THR A 95 -14.04 -2.57 -25.33
CA THR A 95 -13.58 -2.57 -23.97
C THR A 95 -12.21 -3.25 -23.84
N ASP A 96 -11.50 -3.09 -22.72
CA ASP A 96 -10.19 -3.72 -22.48
C ASP A 96 -10.23 -5.24 -22.72
N GLU A 97 -9.08 -5.82 -22.96
CA GLU A 97 -8.97 -7.24 -23.30
C GLU A 97 -8.90 -8.16 -22.06
N ASP A 98 -9.08 -7.62 -20.86
CA ASP A 98 -9.15 -8.40 -19.63
C ASP A 98 -10.59 -8.89 -19.33
N ARG A 99 -10.73 -9.75 -18.30
CA ARG A 99 -12.03 -10.28 -17.85
C ARG A 99 -13.02 -9.19 -17.46
N GLU A 100 -12.51 -8.07 -16.89
CA GLU A 100 -13.34 -6.92 -16.51
C GLU A 100 -13.92 -6.25 -17.74
N GLY A 101 -13.10 -6.02 -18.79
CA GLY A 101 -13.55 -5.46 -20.06
C GLY A 101 -14.52 -6.38 -20.80
N GLU A 102 -14.30 -7.69 -20.77
CA GLU A 102 -15.22 -8.65 -21.36
C GLU A 102 -16.58 -8.67 -20.64
N SER A 103 -16.57 -8.57 -19.31
CA SER A 103 -17.81 -8.44 -18.51
C SER A 103 -18.54 -7.12 -18.79
N ILE A 104 -17.81 -6.00 -18.95
CA ILE A 104 -18.42 -4.71 -19.34
C ILE A 104 -19.09 -4.84 -20.71
N ALA A 105 -18.42 -5.45 -21.68
CA ALA A 105 -18.99 -5.72 -23.01
C ALA A 105 -20.26 -6.54 -22.94
N TRP A 106 -20.27 -7.60 -22.15
CA TRP A 106 -21.46 -8.42 -21.93
C TRP A 106 -22.59 -7.64 -21.26
N HIS A 107 -22.30 -6.85 -20.23
CA HIS A 107 -23.30 -6.00 -19.58
C HIS A 107 -23.90 -4.97 -20.53
N LEU A 108 -23.11 -4.43 -21.45
CA LEU A 108 -23.59 -3.55 -22.52
C LEU A 108 -24.52 -4.28 -23.45
N LEU A 109 -24.14 -5.47 -23.92
CA LEU A 109 -24.97 -6.30 -24.80
C LEU A 109 -26.36 -6.59 -24.19
N GLU A 110 -26.37 -7.03 -22.92
CA GLU A 110 -27.61 -7.36 -22.20
C GLU A 110 -28.54 -6.15 -21.98
N VAL A 111 -27.98 -5.00 -21.59
CA VAL A 111 -28.77 -3.81 -21.25
C VAL A 111 -29.23 -3.05 -22.48
N LEU A 112 -28.39 -2.98 -23.51
CA LEU A 112 -28.69 -2.24 -24.74
C LEU A 112 -29.53 -3.03 -25.73
N SER A 113 -29.43 -4.38 -25.70
CA SER A 113 -30.17 -5.34 -26.54
C SER A 113 -30.19 -4.94 -28.03
N PRO A 114 -29.02 -4.73 -28.66
CA PRO A 114 -28.94 -4.29 -30.08
C PRO A 114 -29.63 -5.24 -31.03
N GLN A 115 -30.29 -4.70 -32.02
CA GLN A 115 -30.95 -5.47 -33.11
C GLN A 115 -30.09 -5.50 -34.40
N VAL A 116 -28.86 -5.01 -34.30
CA VAL A 116 -27.85 -4.97 -35.36
C VAL A 116 -26.68 -5.88 -35.00
N PRO A 117 -25.83 -6.26 -35.97
CA PRO A 117 -24.66 -7.08 -35.68
C PRO A 117 -23.78 -6.46 -34.57
N VAL A 118 -23.33 -7.34 -33.68
CA VAL A 118 -22.41 -6.95 -32.58
C VAL A 118 -21.09 -7.65 -32.79
N LYS A 119 -20.01 -6.89 -32.66
CA LYS A 119 -18.63 -7.33 -32.85
C LYS A 119 -17.77 -6.95 -31.63
N ARG A 120 -16.93 -7.87 -31.19
CA ARG A 120 -15.95 -7.61 -30.11
C ARG A 120 -14.63 -7.18 -30.75
N MET A 121 -14.18 -5.97 -30.43
CA MET A 121 -12.94 -5.38 -30.88
C MET A 121 -11.90 -5.43 -29.79
N VAL A 122 -10.76 -6.07 -30.02
CA VAL A 122 -9.69 -6.29 -29.03
C VAL A 122 -8.39 -5.69 -29.53
N PHE A 123 -7.65 -5.01 -28.64
CA PHE A 123 -6.37 -4.38 -28.95
C PHE A 123 -5.51 -4.21 -27.67
N HIS A 124 -4.20 -4.43 -27.82
CA HIS A 124 -3.22 -4.30 -26.71
C HIS A 124 -2.70 -2.88 -26.54
N GLU A 125 -2.87 -2.03 -27.55
CA GLU A 125 -2.42 -0.64 -27.55
C GLU A 125 -3.38 0.23 -28.36
N ILE A 126 -3.46 1.51 -28.03
CA ILE A 126 -4.34 2.46 -28.71
C ILE A 126 -3.52 3.29 -29.72
N THR A 127 -3.10 2.64 -30.79
CA THR A 127 -2.45 3.26 -31.95
C THR A 127 -3.34 3.14 -33.17
N ARG A 128 -3.17 4.00 -34.18
CA ARG A 128 -3.95 3.95 -35.41
C ARG A 128 -3.95 2.57 -36.06
N GLY A 129 -2.76 1.99 -36.27
CA GLY A 129 -2.63 0.68 -36.88
C GLY A 129 -3.24 -0.46 -36.06
N ALA A 130 -3.14 -0.42 -34.72
CA ALA A 130 -3.76 -1.41 -33.84
C ALA A 130 -5.29 -1.33 -33.89
N ILE A 131 -5.85 -0.12 -33.89
CA ILE A 131 -7.30 0.11 -33.98
C ILE A 131 -7.86 -0.30 -35.34
N GLU A 132 -7.19 0.04 -36.44
CA GLU A 132 -7.60 -0.38 -37.78
C GLU A 132 -7.57 -1.90 -37.94
N ARG A 133 -6.55 -2.59 -37.43
CA ARG A 133 -6.49 -4.06 -37.37
C ARG A 133 -7.64 -4.63 -36.52
N ALA A 134 -7.89 -4.10 -35.35
CA ALA A 134 -8.93 -4.59 -34.44
C ALA A 134 -10.36 -4.42 -35.02
N VAL A 135 -10.60 -3.44 -35.88
CA VAL A 135 -11.86 -3.31 -36.64
C VAL A 135 -11.97 -4.41 -37.67
N ALA A 136 -10.87 -4.76 -38.38
CA ALA A 136 -10.85 -5.80 -39.39
C ALA A 136 -10.93 -7.23 -38.80
N ASP A 137 -10.22 -7.47 -37.69
CA ASP A 137 -10.03 -8.78 -37.05
C ASP A 137 -10.91 -8.91 -35.77
N TRP A 138 -12.17 -8.49 -35.87
CA TRP A 138 -13.12 -8.60 -34.75
C TRP A 138 -13.43 -10.07 -34.39
N ARG A 139 -13.77 -10.32 -33.15
CA ARG A 139 -14.24 -11.64 -32.68
C ARG A 139 -15.63 -11.55 -32.02
N GLU A 140 -16.17 -12.67 -31.63
CA GLU A 140 -17.31 -12.73 -30.73
C GLU A 140 -16.89 -12.54 -29.27
N LEU A 141 -17.87 -12.26 -28.40
CA LEU A 141 -17.67 -12.10 -26.94
C LEU A 141 -17.30 -13.48 -26.35
N ASP A 142 -16.26 -13.49 -25.51
CA ASP A 142 -15.84 -14.69 -24.82
C ASP A 142 -16.61 -14.87 -23.50
N ARG A 143 -17.61 -15.79 -23.55
CA ARG A 143 -18.46 -16.08 -22.37
C ARG A 143 -17.70 -16.67 -21.20
N ARG A 144 -16.60 -17.38 -21.42
CA ARG A 144 -15.81 -17.98 -20.31
C ARG A 144 -15.13 -16.92 -19.48
N LEU A 145 -14.60 -15.88 -20.12
CA LEU A 145 -14.04 -14.73 -19.40
C LEU A 145 -15.12 -13.99 -18.60
N VAL A 146 -16.32 -13.85 -19.15
CA VAL A 146 -17.46 -13.27 -18.44
C VAL A 146 -17.84 -14.13 -17.23
N ASP A 147 -17.97 -15.44 -17.41
CA ASP A 147 -18.34 -16.38 -16.33
C ASP A 147 -17.31 -16.38 -15.19
N ALA A 148 -16.01 -16.28 -15.51
CA ALA A 148 -14.94 -16.17 -14.51
C ALA A 148 -15.02 -14.85 -13.74
N GLN A 149 -15.31 -13.73 -14.40
CA GLN A 149 -15.50 -12.43 -13.74
C GLN A 149 -16.76 -12.41 -12.88
N GLU A 150 -17.84 -13.02 -13.37
CA GLU A 150 -19.11 -13.17 -12.64
C GLU A 150 -18.91 -14.03 -11.39
N ALA A 151 -18.25 -15.19 -11.53
CA ALA A 151 -17.88 -16.05 -10.40
C ALA A 151 -17.04 -15.32 -9.37
N ARG A 152 -16.03 -14.55 -9.80
CA ARG A 152 -15.23 -13.70 -8.90
C ARG A 152 -16.10 -12.68 -8.18
N ARG A 153 -16.98 -11.98 -8.89
CA ARG A 153 -17.86 -10.95 -8.33
C ARG A 153 -18.82 -11.53 -7.28
N ILE A 154 -19.38 -12.72 -7.57
CA ILE A 154 -20.24 -13.46 -6.65
C ILE A 154 -19.46 -13.93 -5.44
N LEU A 155 -18.30 -14.55 -5.64
CA LEU A 155 -17.41 -15.03 -4.59
C LEU A 155 -17.05 -13.91 -3.58
N ASP A 156 -16.58 -12.76 -4.09
CA ASP A 156 -16.21 -11.64 -3.25
C ASP A 156 -17.42 -11.06 -2.49
N ARG A 157 -18.62 -11.12 -3.09
CA ARG A 157 -19.87 -10.73 -2.45
C ARG A 157 -20.25 -11.69 -1.31
N LEU A 158 -20.21 -12.99 -1.56
CA LEU A 158 -20.52 -14.03 -0.56
C LEU A 158 -19.55 -13.93 0.62
N TYR A 159 -18.27 -13.90 0.35
CA TYR A 159 -17.23 -13.77 1.38
C TYR A 159 -17.43 -12.52 2.23
N GLY A 160 -17.60 -11.37 1.59
CA GLY A 160 -17.76 -10.09 2.29
C GLY A 160 -19.02 -10.03 3.15
N TYR A 161 -20.13 -10.57 2.68
CA TYR A 161 -21.43 -10.52 3.38
C TYR A 161 -21.57 -11.56 4.50
N GLU A 162 -20.88 -12.68 4.41
CA GLU A 162 -20.84 -13.67 5.49
C GLU A 162 -19.85 -13.29 6.60
N VAL A 163 -18.63 -12.91 6.24
CA VAL A 163 -17.54 -12.72 7.22
C VAL A 163 -17.57 -11.32 7.86
N SER A 164 -17.89 -10.25 7.11
CA SER A 164 -17.87 -8.89 7.69
C SER A 164 -18.83 -8.70 8.86
N PRO A 165 -20.04 -9.26 8.90
CA PRO A 165 -20.93 -9.19 10.06
C PRO A 165 -20.34 -9.83 11.33
N VAL A 166 -19.50 -10.86 11.19
CA VAL A 166 -18.78 -11.45 12.31
C VAL A 166 -17.83 -10.43 12.93
N LEU A 167 -17.05 -9.73 12.08
CA LEU A 167 -16.16 -8.68 12.52
C LEU A 167 -16.92 -7.55 13.23
N TRP A 168 -18.11 -7.18 12.73
CA TRP A 168 -18.91 -6.11 13.36
C TRP A 168 -19.43 -6.50 14.75
N LYS A 169 -19.78 -7.76 14.94
CA LYS A 169 -20.29 -8.28 16.22
C LYS A 169 -19.18 -8.51 17.24
N LYS A 170 -18.01 -8.93 16.77
CA LYS A 170 -16.95 -9.46 17.66
C LYS A 170 -15.75 -8.53 17.82
N VAL A 171 -15.49 -7.63 16.84
CA VAL A 171 -14.38 -6.67 16.90
C VAL A 171 -14.94 -5.26 16.94
N MET A 172 -15.37 -4.71 15.80
CA MET A 172 -15.82 -3.32 15.70
C MET A 172 -16.74 -3.11 14.48
N PRO A 173 -17.79 -2.24 14.57
CA PRO A 173 -18.62 -1.88 13.43
C PRO A 173 -17.81 -1.28 12.25
N ARG A 174 -18.29 -1.48 11.03
CA ARG A 174 -17.74 -0.96 9.78
C ARG A 174 -16.42 -1.57 9.31
N LEU A 175 -15.92 -2.60 9.96
CA LEU A 175 -14.83 -3.41 9.42
C LEU A 175 -15.32 -4.21 8.21
N SER A 176 -14.42 -4.61 7.33
CA SER A 176 -14.74 -5.48 6.20
C SER A 176 -13.74 -6.62 6.08
N ALA A 177 -14.24 -7.81 5.83
CA ALA A 177 -13.43 -8.91 5.38
C ALA A 177 -13.51 -9.01 3.85
N GLY A 178 -12.43 -9.46 3.25
CA GLY A 178 -12.36 -9.75 1.83
C GLY A 178 -11.26 -10.76 1.60
N ARG A 179 -11.45 -11.67 0.69
CA ARG A 179 -10.59 -12.82 0.43
C ARG A 179 -9.10 -12.46 0.36
N VAL A 180 -8.71 -11.58 -0.53
CA VAL A 180 -7.30 -11.18 -0.71
C VAL A 180 -6.86 -10.11 0.32
N GLN A 181 -7.74 -9.18 0.68
CA GLN A 181 -7.39 -8.12 1.65
C GLN A 181 -7.09 -8.69 3.06
N SER A 182 -7.80 -9.74 3.48
CA SER A 182 -7.57 -10.38 4.78
C SER A 182 -6.22 -11.09 4.81
N VAL A 183 -5.84 -11.75 3.73
CA VAL A 183 -4.53 -12.39 3.55
C VAL A 183 -3.41 -11.36 3.53
N ALA A 184 -3.54 -10.27 2.77
CA ALA A 184 -2.56 -9.19 2.75
C ALA A 184 -2.39 -8.55 4.14
N THR A 185 -3.48 -8.40 4.90
CA THR A 185 -3.44 -7.90 6.28
C THR A 185 -2.73 -8.89 7.21
N ARG A 186 -2.98 -10.20 7.04
CA ARG A 186 -2.28 -11.26 7.79
C ARG A 186 -0.78 -11.22 7.58
N MET A 187 -0.30 -11.09 6.35
CA MET A 187 1.14 -10.97 6.05
C MET A 187 1.80 -9.82 6.82
N LEU A 188 1.13 -8.68 6.89
CA LEU A 188 1.63 -7.51 7.63
C LEU A 188 1.63 -7.77 9.14
N VAL A 189 0.58 -8.39 9.68
CA VAL A 189 0.49 -8.74 11.11
C VAL A 189 1.53 -9.80 11.48
N GLU A 190 1.76 -10.82 10.66
CA GLU A 190 2.81 -11.83 10.89
C GLU A 190 4.20 -11.20 10.91
N ARG A 191 4.48 -10.27 9.97
CA ARG A 191 5.73 -9.50 9.95
C ARG A 191 5.90 -8.67 11.23
N GLU A 192 4.86 -8.01 11.68
CA GLU A 192 4.90 -7.20 12.89
C GLU A 192 5.03 -8.06 14.15
N ARG A 193 4.36 -9.23 14.21
CA ARG A 193 4.57 -10.22 15.30
C ARG A 193 6.02 -10.72 15.34
N ALA A 194 6.65 -10.94 14.20
CA ALA A 194 8.07 -11.30 14.13
C ALA A 194 8.95 -10.17 14.70
N ARG A 195 8.65 -8.91 14.37
CA ARG A 195 9.33 -7.73 14.91
C ARG A 195 9.15 -7.59 16.42
N MET A 196 7.93 -7.78 16.94
CA MET A 196 7.63 -7.72 18.38
C MET A 196 8.38 -8.80 19.18
N ARG A 197 8.61 -9.99 18.60
CA ARG A 197 9.37 -11.08 19.22
C ARG A 197 10.87 -10.93 19.09
N PHE A 198 11.34 -10.15 18.14
CA PHE A 198 12.74 -10.01 17.83
C PHE A 198 13.55 -9.53 19.04
N ARG A 199 14.72 -10.15 19.26
CA ARG A 199 15.73 -9.75 20.23
C ARG A 199 17.03 -9.44 19.49
N SER A 200 17.56 -8.25 19.71
CA SER A 200 18.83 -7.86 19.11
C SER A 200 19.98 -8.63 19.72
N ALA A 201 20.86 -9.14 18.87
CA ALA A 201 22.19 -9.58 19.27
C ALA A 201 23.19 -8.48 18.92
N GLU A 202 24.17 -8.30 19.79
CA GLU A 202 25.24 -7.32 19.60
C GLU A 202 26.57 -8.05 19.44
N TRP A 203 27.42 -7.52 18.60
CA TRP A 203 28.83 -7.98 18.42
C TRP A 203 29.66 -6.81 17.90
N TRP A 204 30.96 -6.97 17.97
CA TRP A 204 31.88 -5.97 17.45
C TRP A 204 32.68 -6.51 16.27
N GLY A 205 32.90 -5.66 15.28
CA GLY A 205 33.78 -5.86 14.14
C GLY A 205 35.08 -5.07 14.34
N LEU A 206 36.00 -5.26 13.41
CA LEU A 206 37.22 -4.48 13.32
C LEU A 206 37.45 -4.09 11.87
N ASP A 207 37.34 -2.81 11.59
CA ASP A 207 37.66 -2.22 10.30
C ASP A 207 39.12 -1.74 10.29
N ALA A 208 39.76 -1.89 9.15
CA ALA A 208 41.15 -1.45 8.97
C ALA A 208 41.30 -0.65 7.69
N THR A 209 42.20 0.34 7.73
CA THR A 209 42.66 1.07 6.55
C THR A 209 44.09 0.65 6.27
N PHE A 210 44.32 0.19 5.04
CA PHE A 210 45.64 -0.20 4.54
C PHE A 210 46.14 0.75 3.46
N GLY A 211 47.45 0.88 3.37
CA GLY A 211 48.17 1.65 2.36
C GLY A 211 49.11 0.81 1.53
N LYS A 212 49.24 1.09 0.22
CA LYS A 212 50.24 0.55 -0.71
C LYS A 212 50.56 1.59 -1.77
N ASP A 213 51.81 1.96 -1.92
CA ASP A 213 52.32 2.87 -2.96
C ASP A 213 51.53 4.23 -3.03
N GLY A 214 51.11 4.75 -1.85
CA GLY A 214 50.38 6.01 -1.75
C GLY A 214 48.86 5.89 -1.98
N ALA A 215 48.35 4.73 -2.33
CA ALA A 215 46.92 4.45 -2.39
C ALA A 215 46.43 3.82 -1.08
N THR A 216 45.22 4.17 -0.65
CA THR A 216 44.59 3.63 0.56
C THR A 216 43.34 2.86 0.25
N PHE A 217 43.03 1.80 1.01
CA PHE A 217 41.82 1.01 0.89
C PHE A 217 41.38 0.43 2.23
N GLY A 218 40.07 0.25 2.38
CA GLY A 218 39.48 -0.33 3.59
C GLY A 218 39.40 -1.85 3.50
N ALA A 219 39.56 -2.53 4.64
CA ALA A 219 39.30 -3.96 4.78
C ALA A 219 38.64 -4.22 6.14
N VAL A 220 37.91 -5.33 6.24
CA VAL A 220 37.20 -5.73 7.45
C VAL A 220 37.77 -7.04 7.98
N LEU A 221 37.88 -7.20 9.29
CA LEU A 221 38.33 -8.44 9.92
C LEU A 221 37.37 -9.59 9.56
N ALA A 222 37.88 -10.60 8.92
CA ALA A 222 37.13 -11.77 8.46
C ALA A 222 37.30 -12.98 9.37
N ALA A 223 38.50 -13.19 9.92
CA ALA A 223 38.82 -14.34 10.78
C ALA A 223 39.91 -14.01 11.79
N VAL A 224 39.93 -14.72 12.91
CA VAL A 224 41.01 -14.75 13.92
C VAL A 224 41.35 -16.22 14.18
N ASP A 225 42.64 -16.60 14.09
CA ASP A 225 43.14 -17.97 14.23
C ASP A 225 42.39 -18.97 13.36
N GLY A 226 42.12 -18.59 12.10
CA GLY A 226 41.38 -19.38 11.13
C GLY A 226 39.88 -19.55 11.40
N ARG A 227 39.38 -18.94 12.49
CA ARG A 227 37.94 -18.95 12.83
C ARG A 227 37.28 -17.70 12.34
N ARG A 228 36.21 -17.86 11.55
CA ARG A 228 35.43 -16.72 10.99
C ARG A 228 34.85 -15.84 12.09
N LEU A 229 34.84 -14.54 11.88
CA LEU A 229 34.14 -13.59 12.75
C LEU A 229 32.62 -13.73 12.60
N ALA A 230 31.88 -13.49 13.69
CA ALA A 230 30.43 -13.43 13.66
C ALA A 230 29.94 -12.27 12.77
N ASP A 231 28.84 -12.51 12.08
CA ASP A 231 28.09 -11.52 11.32
C ASP A 231 26.60 -11.59 11.71
N GLY A 232 25.76 -10.68 11.18
CA GLY A 232 24.34 -10.68 11.49
C GLY A 232 23.59 -11.98 11.18
N LYS A 233 24.13 -12.82 10.25
CA LYS A 233 23.54 -14.13 9.90
C LYS A 233 23.92 -15.22 10.89
N SER A 234 24.89 -14.97 11.73
CA SER A 234 25.33 -15.90 12.77
C SER A 234 24.34 -16.00 13.94
N PHE A 235 23.36 -15.09 14.03
CA PHE A 235 22.41 -15.04 15.13
C PHE A 235 20.98 -15.40 14.68
N THR A 236 20.20 -15.90 15.64
CA THR A 236 18.75 -16.15 15.49
C THR A 236 17.96 -14.87 15.71
N GLU A 237 16.65 -14.92 15.43
CA GLU A 237 15.73 -13.82 15.75
C GLU A 237 15.57 -13.56 17.26
N ASP A 238 15.94 -14.54 18.10
CA ASP A 238 15.94 -14.43 19.57
C ASP A 238 17.25 -13.90 20.13
N GLY A 239 18.20 -13.51 19.27
CA GLY A 239 19.50 -12.93 19.64
C GLY A 239 20.55 -13.95 20.07
N HIS A 240 20.32 -15.25 19.90
CA HIS A 240 21.27 -16.31 20.24
C HIS A 240 22.11 -16.72 19.01
N LEU A 241 23.33 -17.16 19.27
CA LEU A 241 24.18 -17.71 18.21
C LEU A 241 23.54 -19.00 17.63
N ARG A 242 23.48 -19.10 16.31
CA ARG A 242 22.95 -20.30 15.64
C ARG A 242 23.84 -21.51 15.88
N PRO A 243 23.29 -22.72 16.01
CA PRO A 243 24.08 -23.94 16.16
C PRO A 243 25.15 -24.12 15.06
N GLU A 244 24.80 -23.75 13.81
CA GLU A 244 25.69 -23.84 12.65
C GLU A 244 26.85 -22.82 12.72
N ALA A 245 26.73 -21.79 13.56
CA ALA A 245 27.74 -20.75 13.81
C ALA A 245 28.53 -20.98 15.11
N ALA A 246 28.44 -22.16 15.74
CA ALA A 246 29.14 -22.43 17.01
C ALA A 246 30.67 -22.28 16.92
N GLY A 247 31.25 -22.32 15.71
CA GLY A 247 32.69 -22.15 15.47
C GLY A 247 33.17 -20.73 15.21
N VAL A 248 32.24 -19.72 15.15
CA VAL A 248 32.64 -18.34 14.89
C VAL A 248 33.20 -17.65 16.15
N VAL A 249 33.97 -16.60 15.93
CA VAL A 249 34.45 -15.71 17.00
C VAL A 249 33.45 -14.56 17.16
N VAL A 250 32.94 -14.38 18.35
CA VAL A 250 32.10 -13.20 18.70
C VAL A 250 32.97 -12.28 19.54
N LEU A 251 33.23 -11.08 19.03
CA LEU A 251 33.95 -10.05 19.76
C LEU A 251 32.99 -9.13 20.51
N ASP A 252 33.37 -8.71 21.70
CA ASP A 252 32.82 -7.56 22.39
C ASP A 252 33.72 -6.33 22.18
N GLU A 253 33.34 -5.19 22.72
CA GLU A 253 34.09 -3.92 22.62
C GLU A 253 35.54 -4.09 23.07
N ALA A 254 35.73 -4.72 24.24
CA ALA A 254 37.06 -4.91 24.82
C ALA A 254 37.93 -5.84 23.96
N GLY A 255 37.31 -6.90 23.40
CA GLY A 255 37.99 -7.85 22.51
C GLY A 255 38.41 -7.21 21.21
N ALA A 256 37.53 -6.44 20.55
CA ALA A 256 37.83 -5.74 19.29
C ALA A 256 38.87 -4.64 19.48
N SER A 257 38.70 -3.79 20.46
CA SER A 257 39.65 -2.71 20.79
C SER A 257 41.01 -3.23 21.25
N GLY A 258 41.01 -4.32 22.05
CA GLY A 258 42.22 -5.00 22.46
C GLY A 258 42.97 -5.61 21.29
N LEU A 259 42.29 -6.27 20.35
CA LEU A 259 42.88 -6.82 19.13
C LEU A 259 43.42 -5.71 18.22
N ALA A 260 42.69 -4.60 18.05
CA ALA A 260 43.15 -3.42 17.32
C ALA A 260 44.50 -2.91 17.86
N ALA A 261 44.58 -2.74 19.18
CA ALA A 261 45.82 -2.28 19.83
C ALA A 261 46.99 -3.26 19.61
N ARG A 262 46.77 -4.56 19.66
CA ARG A 262 47.80 -5.58 19.45
C ARG A 262 48.24 -5.73 17.99
N LEU A 263 47.39 -5.34 17.02
CA LEU A 263 47.67 -5.34 15.58
C LEU A 263 48.33 -4.06 15.07
N SER A 264 48.36 -2.99 15.88
CA SER A 264 48.80 -1.64 15.46
C SER A 264 50.27 -1.58 15.00
N GLN A 265 51.09 -2.54 15.38
CA GLN A 265 52.53 -2.62 15.03
C GLN A 265 52.85 -3.90 14.22
N SER A 266 51.82 -4.56 13.72
CA SER A 266 51.96 -5.82 12.95
C SER A 266 52.24 -5.54 11.48
N ASP A 267 53.08 -6.38 10.90
CA ASP A 267 53.27 -6.41 9.45
C ASP A 267 52.11 -7.17 8.79
N PHE A 268 51.65 -6.66 7.67
CA PHE A 268 50.56 -7.25 6.90
C PHE A 268 51.01 -7.61 5.49
N VAL A 269 50.57 -8.79 5.03
CA VAL A 269 50.85 -9.28 3.70
C VAL A 269 49.56 -9.69 2.98
N VAL A 270 49.52 -9.51 1.68
CA VAL A 270 48.45 -10.04 0.81
C VAL A 270 48.57 -11.54 0.74
N ARG A 271 47.61 -12.28 1.31
CA ARG A 271 47.60 -13.76 1.30
C ARG A 271 47.02 -14.31 0.02
N SER A 272 46.02 -13.66 -0.54
CA SER A 272 45.41 -14.06 -1.81
C SER A 272 44.70 -12.90 -2.48
N VAL A 273 44.67 -12.96 -3.81
CA VAL A 273 43.86 -12.09 -4.66
C VAL A 273 43.02 -13.01 -5.54
N GLU A 274 41.69 -12.99 -5.32
CA GLU A 274 40.74 -13.80 -6.07
C GLU A 274 39.96 -12.90 -7.02
N GLU A 275 40.02 -13.15 -8.31
CA GLU A 275 39.28 -12.47 -9.34
C GLU A 275 38.19 -13.39 -9.89
N LYS A 276 36.93 -12.92 -9.88
CA LYS A 276 35.80 -13.64 -10.45
C LYS A 276 35.11 -12.80 -11.52
N PRO A 277 34.75 -13.39 -12.66
CA PRO A 277 33.93 -12.70 -13.66
C PRO A 277 32.62 -12.22 -13.04
N TYR A 278 32.34 -10.94 -13.20
CA TYR A 278 31.08 -10.33 -12.85
C TYR A 278 30.20 -10.18 -14.09
N THR A 279 28.95 -10.59 -13.98
CA THR A 279 27.97 -10.42 -15.04
C THR A 279 26.62 -10.01 -14.43
N ASP A 280 26.11 -8.86 -14.83
CA ASP A 280 24.78 -8.41 -14.50
C ASP A 280 23.90 -8.38 -15.76
N ARG A 281 22.73 -9.00 -15.69
CA ARG A 281 21.83 -9.18 -16.83
C ARG A 281 20.64 -8.21 -16.76
N PRO A 282 20.23 -7.63 -17.91
CA PRO A 282 19.06 -6.80 -17.94
C PRO A 282 17.82 -7.60 -17.55
N LYS A 283 17.00 -7.01 -16.71
CA LYS A 283 15.74 -7.60 -16.29
C LYS A 283 14.68 -7.50 -17.40
N PRO A 284 13.63 -8.33 -17.37
CA PRO A 284 12.58 -8.32 -18.38
C PRO A 284 11.83 -6.97 -18.44
N PRO A 285 11.12 -6.69 -19.53
CA PRO A 285 10.17 -5.59 -19.60
C PRO A 285 9.16 -5.65 -18.44
N PHE A 286 8.51 -4.53 -18.16
CA PHE A 286 7.58 -4.46 -17.04
C PHE A 286 6.30 -5.28 -17.28
N MET A 287 5.86 -5.94 -16.23
CA MET A 287 4.48 -6.34 -15.97
C MET A 287 3.91 -5.48 -14.83
N THR A 288 2.62 -5.58 -14.54
CA THR A 288 1.94 -4.71 -13.57
C THR A 288 2.64 -4.66 -12.21
N SER A 289 2.99 -5.80 -11.64
CA SER A 289 3.62 -5.87 -10.32
C SER A 289 5.02 -5.25 -10.30
N THR A 290 5.85 -5.54 -11.30
CA THR A 290 7.20 -4.98 -11.38
C THR A 290 7.20 -3.49 -11.73
N LEU A 291 6.21 -3.00 -12.48
CA LEU A 291 6.02 -1.57 -12.70
C LEU A 291 5.65 -0.86 -11.39
N GLN A 292 4.74 -1.42 -10.59
CA GLN A 292 4.38 -0.86 -9.29
C GLN A 292 5.58 -0.83 -8.33
N GLN A 293 6.39 -1.89 -8.31
CA GLN A 293 7.62 -1.97 -7.51
C GLN A 293 8.62 -0.88 -7.94
N ALA A 294 8.95 -0.81 -9.23
CA ALA A 294 9.91 0.15 -9.74
C ALA A 294 9.44 1.61 -9.61
N ALA A 295 8.15 1.89 -9.84
CA ALA A 295 7.59 3.21 -9.64
C ALA A 295 7.56 3.60 -8.15
N GLY A 296 7.33 2.63 -7.26
CA GLY A 296 7.42 2.83 -5.82
C GLY A 296 8.82 3.21 -5.36
N SER A 297 9.83 2.45 -5.77
CA SER A 297 11.23 2.68 -5.38
C SER A 297 11.83 3.94 -6.03
N LYS A 298 11.68 4.10 -7.35
CA LYS A 298 12.34 5.18 -8.12
C LYS A 298 11.56 6.50 -8.17
N LEU A 299 10.24 6.44 -8.27
CA LEU A 299 9.39 7.62 -8.44
C LEU A 299 8.66 8.03 -7.17
N ARG A 300 8.70 7.19 -6.13
CA ARG A 300 7.93 7.34 -4.88
C ARG A 300 6.41 7.40 -5.12
N PHE A 301 5.95 6.69 -6.16
CA PHE A 301 4.53 6.56 -6.44
C PHE A 301 3.92 5.45 -5.59
N THR A 302 2.69 5.67 -5.11
CA THR A 302 1.90 4.57 -4.55
C THR A 302 1.45 3.64 -5.68
N ALA A 303 1.11 2.40 -5.36
CA ALA A 303 0.56 1.46 -6.35
C ALA A 303 -0.68 2.04 -7.07
N GLN A 304 -1.56 2.69 -6.33
CA GLN A 304 -2.73 3.37 -6.91
C GLN A 304 -2.35 4.50 -7.88
N ARG A 305 -1.40 5.37 -7.48
CA ARG A 305 -0.92 6.47 -8.35
C ARG A 305 -0.26 5.92 -9.61
N THR A 306 0.54 4.86 -9.48
CA THR A 306 1.17 4.17 -10.61
C THR A 306 0.14 3.68 -11.60
N MET A 307 -0.90 2.96 -11.14
CA MET A 307 -1.92 2.42 -12.04
C MET A 307 -2.79 3.50 -12.67
N GLN A 308 -3.16 4.54 -11.94
CA GLN A 308 -3.90 5.68 -12.50
C GLN A 308 -3.09 6.42 -13.58
N THR A 309 -1.79 6.57 -13.37
CA THR A 309 -0.90 7.22 -14.34
C THR A 309 -0.67 6.33 -15.56
N ALA A 310 -0.47 5.02 -15.36
CA ALA A 310 -0.36 4.05 -16.45
C ALA A 310 -1.67 3.98 -17.28
N GLN A 311 -2.83 4.02 -16.63
CA GLN A 311 -4.14 4.07 -17.31
C GLN A 311 -4.22 5.28 -18.25
N ARG A 312 -3.84 6.47 -17.79
CA ARG A 312 -3.84 7.67 -18.63
C ARG A 312 -2.87 7.57 -19.82
N LEU A 313 -1.66 7.00 -19.59
CA LEU A 313 -0.71 6.75 -20.68
C LEU A 313 -1.26 5.79 -21.72
N TYR A 314 -1.90 4.70 -21.31
CA TYR A 314 -2.54 3.73 -22.19
C TYR A 314 -3.70 4.35 -22.97
N GLU A 315 -4.65 5.01 -22.32
CA GLU A 315 -5.82 5.63 -22.94
C GLU A 315 -5.46 6.70 -23.98
N ASN A 316 -4.30 7.34 -23.81
CA ASN A 316 -3.77 8.32 -24.75
C ASN A 316 -2.79 7.69 -25.79
N GLY A 317 -2.66 6.37 -25.84
CA GLY A 317 -1.86 5.67 -26.84
C GLY A 317 -0.35 5.79 -26.69
N HIS A 318 0.16 5.97 -25.46
CA HIS A 318 1.59 6.07 -25.22
C HIS A 318 2.25 4.76 -24.79
N ILE A 319 1.50 3.86 -24.13
CA ILE A 319 1.99 2.55 -23.70
C ILE A 319 0.97 1.45 -24.07
N THR A 320 1.40 0.19 -24.02
CA THR A 320 0.54 -0.98 -24.09
C THR A 320 -0.33 -1.10 -22.84
N TYR A 321 -1.28 -2.02 -22.86
CA TYR A 321 -2.18 -2.29 -21.73
C TYR A 321 -1.41 -2.59 -20.45
N MET A 322 -1.77 -1.93 -19.36
CA MET A 322 -0.98 -1.90 -18.12
C MET A 322 -1.36 -2.99 -17.10
N ARG A 323 -2.43 -3.74 -17.31
CA ARG A 323 -2.81 -4.87 -16.45
C ARG A 323 -2.41 -6.19 -17.11
N THR A 324 -1.13 -6.54 -16.97
CA THR A 324 -0.56 -7.76 -17.56
C THR A 324 0.44 -8.41 -16.60
N ASP A 325 0.54 -9.71 -16.63
CA ASP A 325 1.56 -10.53 -16.00
C ASP A 325 2.63 -11.03 -16.99
N SER A 326 2.49 -10.64 -18.27
CA SER A 326 3.43 -10.99 -19.35
C SER A 326 4.66 -10.10 -19.33
N THR A 327 5.80 -10.70 -19.65
CA THR A 327 7.07 -10.02 -19.93
C THR A 327 7.49 -10.14 -21.40
N THR A 328 6.62 -10.69 -22.25
CA THR A 328 6.89 -10.94 -23.67
C THR A 328 6.76 -9.67 -24.48
N LEU A 329 7.64 -9.47 -25.43
CA LEU A 329 7.56 -8.41 -26.44
C LEU A 329 7.21 -9.02 -27.82
N SER A 330 6.37 -8.36 -28.59
CA SER A 330 6.11 -8.69 -29.99
C SER A 330 7.37 -8.51 -30.85
N GLN A 331 7.40 -9.11 -32.03
CA GLN A 331 8.56 -8.99 -32.93
C GLN A 331 8.81 -7.52 -33.33
N THR A 332 7.78 -6.74 -33.55
CA THR A 332 7.87 -5.30 -33.81
C THR A 332 8.45 -4.52 -32.62
N ALA A 333 8.00 -4.84 -31.41
CA ALA A 333 8.53 -4.23 -30.20
C ALA A 333 10.00 -4.60 -29.91
N LEU A 334 10.39 -5.85 -30.18
CA LEU A 334 11.79 -6.29 -30.10
C LEU A 334 12.67 -5.49 -31.09
N ALA A 335 12.21 -5.32 -32.34
CA ALA A 335 12.93 -4.54 -33.32
C ALA A 335 13.04 -3.07 -32.90
N ALA A 336 11.95 -2.44 -32.47
CA ALA A 336 11.92 -1.05 -32.03
C ALA A 336 12.84 -0.80 -30.81
N ALA A 337 12.82 -1.67 -29.80
CA ALA A 337 13.68 -1.54 -28.64
C ALA A 337 15.17 -1.66 -28.99
N ARG A 338 15.52 -2.58 -29.88
CA ARG A 338 16.89 -2.78 -30.35
C ARG A 338 17.37 -1.60 -31.20
N GLU A 339 16.53 -1.11 -32.09
CA GLU A 339 16.84 0.08 -32.90
C GLU A 339 17.12 1.29 -32.02
N GLN A 340 16.29 1.56 -31.02
CA GLN A 340 16.52 2.64 -30.03
C GLN A 340 17.83 2.43 -29.28
N ALA A 341 18.16 1.20 -28.86
CA ALA A 341 19.41 0.90 -28.17
C ALA A 341 20.61 1.18 -29.07
N VAL A 342 20.56 0.78 -30.34
CA VAL A 342 21.64 1.01 -31.30
C VAL A 342 21.80 2.50 -31.62
N GLN A 343 20.71 3.23 -31.82
CA GLN A 343 20.75 4.68 -32.10
C GLN A 343 21.36 5.49 -30.95
N LEU A 344 21.06 5.13 -29.70
CA LEU A 344 21.48 5.92 -28.55
C LEU A 344 22.82 5.47 -27.95
N TYR A 345 23.13 4.17 -28.03
CA TYR A 345 24.25 3.57 -27.32
C TYR A 345 25.27 2.88 -28.25
N GLY A 346 24.99 2.84 -29.56
CA GLY A 346 25.84 2.24 -30.60
C GLY A 346 25.53 0.76 -30.86
N PRO A 347 26.03 0.19 -31.98
CA PRO A 347 25.72 -1.17 -32.42
C PRO A 347 26.21 -2.25 -31.44
N ASP A 348 27.28 -1.98 -30.68
CA ASP A 348 27.82 -2.90 -29.69
C ASP A 348 26.95 -3.04 -28.43
N SER A 349 25.93 -2.19 -28.28
CA SER A 349 25.04 -2.20 -27.10
C SER A 349 24.04 -3.36 -27.08
N VAL A 350 23.78 -3.99 -28.24
CA VAL A 350 22.81 -5.08 -28.38
C VAL A 350 23.47 -6.42 -28.69
N PRO A 351 22.97 -7.56 -28.17
CA PRO A 351 23.44 -8.88 -28.56
C PRO A 351 23.05 -9.20 -30.00
N SER A 352 23.69 -10.21 -30.62
CA SER A 352 23.44 -10.63 -32.02
C SER A 352 21.99 -11.06 -32.27
N SER A 353 21.37 -11.71 -31.29
CA SER A 353 19.95 -12.12 -31.31
C SER A 353 19.11 -11.34 -30.28
N PRO A 354 17.82 -11.12 -30.55
CA PRO A 354 16.92 -10.55 -29.57
C PRO A 354 16.86 -11.36 -28.28
N ARG A 355 16.76 -10.68 -27.13
CA ARG A 355 16.52 -11.34 -25.85
C ARG A 355 15.04 -11.68 -25.72
N THR A 356 14.76 -12.92 -25.36
CA THR A 356 13.43 -13.38 -25.01
C THR A 356 13.36 -13.71 -23.53
N TYR A 357 12.29 -13.28 -22.89
CA TYR A 357 12.03 -13.54 -21.49
C TYR A 357 10.81 -14.44 -21.40
N GLN A 358 11.03 -15.66 -20.92
CA GLN A 358 9.93 -16.58 -20.65
C GLN A 358 9.78 -16.71 -19.14
N ARG A 359 8.61 -16.37 -18.64
CA ARG A 359 8.22 -16.67 -17.27
C ARG A 359 7.33 -17.90 -17.31
N LYS A 360 7.71 -18.95 -16.57
CA LYS A 360 6.81 -20.04 -16.23
C LYS A 360 5.83 -19.53 -15.17
N VAL A 361 4.84 -18.76 -15.55
CA VAL A 361 3.69 -18.48 -14.70
C VAL A 361 2.78 -19.68 -14.83
N LYS A 362 2.40 -20.28 -13.70
CA LYS A 362 1.61 -21.52 -13.65
C LYS A 362 0.26 -21.37 -14.37
N ASN A 363 -0.24 -20.13 -14.47
CA ASN A 363 -1.50 -19.77 -15.14
C ASN A 363 -1.35 -18.36 -15.74
N ALA A 364 -0.61 -18.22 -16.85
CA ALA A 364 -0.57 -16.95 -17.57
C ALA A 364 -1.97 -16.60 -18.06
N GLN A 365 -2.52 -15.50 -17.58
CA GLN A 365 -3.75 -14.95 -18.11
C GLN A 365 -3.44 -14.42 -19.52
N GLU A 366 -3.94 -15.11 -20.55
CA GLU A 366 -3.94 -14.68 -21.94
C GLU A 366 -2.57 -14.32 -22.56
N ALA A 367 -2.49 -14.33 -23.88
CA ALA A 367 -1.28 -13.98 -24.64
C ALA A 367 -1.01 -12.46 -24.66
N HIS A 368 -1.01 -11.82 -23.48
CA HIS A 368 -0.75 -10.39 -23.36
C HIS A 368 0.72 -10.07 -23.59
N GLU A 369 0.95 -8.87 -24.08
CA GLU A 369 2.28 -8.29 -24.20
C GLU A 369 2.70 -7.61 -22.88
N ALA A 370 4.01 -7.40 -22.68
CA ALA A 370 4.55 -6.62 -21.56
C ALA A 370 4.13 -5.14 -21.64
N ILE A 371 4.24 -4.41 -20.53
CA ILE A 371 4.06 -2.96 -20.50
C ILE A 371 5.26 -2.31 -21.17
N ARG A 372 5.05 -1.68 -22.32
CA ARG A 372 6.07 -1.04 -23.14
C ARG A 372 5.54 0.24 -23.82
N PRO A 373 6.41 1.07 -24.38
CA PRO A 373 5.96 2.14 -25.29
C PRO A 373 5.12 1.59 -26.43
N ALA A 374 4.03 2.27 -26.77
CA ALA A 374 3.14 1.88 -27.85
C ALA A 374 3.71 2.17 -29.23
N GLY A 375 3.28 1.40 -30.22
CA GLY A 375 3.64 1.55 -31.64
C GLY A 375 4.84 0.71 -32.07
N ASP A 376 5.11 0.77 -33.37
CA ASP A 376 6.18 0.03 -34.04
C ASP A 376 7.54 0.77 -33.96
N THR A 377 7.52 2.05 -33.58
CA THR A 377 8.68 2.89 -33.27
C THR A 377 8.44 3.58 -31.95
N PHE A 378 9.39 3.44 -31.02
CA PHE A 378 9.20 4.02 -29.70
C PHE A 378 9.48 5.50 -29.70
N ARG A 379 8.52 6.28 -29.27
CA ARG A 379 8.70 7.74 -29.12
C ARG A 379 9.65 8.03 -27.96
N HIS A 380 10.59 8.93 -28.20
CA HIS A 380 11.56 9.29 -27.17
C HIS A 380 10.87 9.97 -25.96
N PRO A 381 11.27 9.72 -24.72
CA PRO A 381 10.64 10.31 -23.52
C PRO A 381 10.52 11.84 -23.54
N ARG A 382 11.50 12.55 -24.10
CA ARG A 382 11.47 14.01 -24.26
C ARG A 382 10.34 14.50 -25.16
N GLU A 383 9.91 13.71 -26.14
CA GLU A 383 8.81 14.06 -27.05
C GLU A 383 7.47 13.85 -26.35
N VAL A 384 7.32 12.72 -25.64
CA VAL A 384 6.10 12.39 -24.88
C VAL A 384 5.90 13.38 -23.73
N ALA A 385 6.96 13.77 -23.03
CA ALA A 385 6.91 14.74 -21.93
C ALA A 385 6.32 16.12 -22.31
N ARG A 386 6.34 16.49 -23.60
CA ARG A 386 5.72 17.73 -24.10
C ARG A 386 4.19 17.62 -24.24
N GLN A 387 3.64 16.42 -24.16
CA GLN A 387 2.23 16.13 -24.46
C GLN A 387 1.45 15.63 -23.25
N VAL A 388 2.15 15.22 -22.20
CA VAL A 388 1.56 14.60 -21.01
C VAL A 388 1.95 15.34 -19.75
N GLY A 389 1.29 15.05 -18.63
CA GLY A 389 1.63 15.63 -17.33
C GLY A 389 2.97 15.10 -16.76
N PRO A 390 3.48 15.74 -15.70
CA PRO A 390 4.78 15.39 -15.12
C PRO A 390 4.87 13.93 -14.63
N ASP A 391 3.79 13.40 -14.06
CA ASP A 391 3.75 12.03 -13.56
C ASP A 391 3.77 11.02 -14.70
N GLU A 392 2.98 11.29 -15.75
CA GLU A 392 2.95 10.49 -16.97
C GLU A 392 4.32 10.49 -17.67
N ALA A 393 4.98 11.64 -17.76
CA ALA A 393 6.30 11.76 -18.36
C ALA A 393 7.34 10.92 -17.60
N ARG A 394 7.35 10.98 -16.27
CA ARG A 394 8.26 10.20 -15.42
C ARG A 394 7.99 8.69 -15.53
N LEU A 395 6.73 8.28 -15.53
CA LEU A 395 6.37 6.88 -15.64
C LEU A 395 6.67 6.33 -17.03
N TYR A 396 6.41 7.11 -18.09
CA TYR A 396 6.76 6.75 -19.45
C TYR A 396 8.28 6.58 -19.63
N ASP A 397 9.10 7.50 -19.11
CA ASP A 397 10.57 7.40 -19.16
C ASP A 397 11.04 6.12 -18.46
N LEU A 398 10.47 5.77 -17.32
CA LEU A 398 10.78 4.53 -16.58
C LEU A 398 10.47 3.29 -17.43
N ILE A 399 9.29 3.24 -18.06
CA ILE A 399 8.85 2.13 -18.92
C ILE A 399 9.74 2.03 -20.15
N TRP A 400 10.02 3.15 -20.81
CA TRP A 400 10.84 3.22 -22.00
C TRP A 400 12.26 2.71 -21.74
N ARG A 401 12.92 3.23 -20.69
CA ARG A 401 14.27 2.83 -20.29
C ARG A 401 14.36 1.33 -20.01
N ARG A 402 13.40 0.79 -19.26
CA ARG A 402 13.36 -0.63 -18.94
C ARG A 402 13.18 -1.49 -20.18
N THR A 403 12.30 -1.09 -21.09
CA THR A 403 12.06 -1.82 -22.34
C THR A 403 13.30 -1.83 -23.23
N VAL A 404 13.96 -0.68 -23.42
CA VAL A 404 15.20 -0.58 -24.21
C VAL A 404 16.32 -1.39 -23.56
N ALA A 405 16.54 -1.21 -22.27
CA ALA A 405 17.56 -1.95 -21.50
C ALA A 405 17.39 -3.46 -21.59
N SER A 406 16.14 -3.95 -21.62
CA SER A 406 15.85 -5.38 -21.73
C SER A 406 16.42 -6.03 -22.97
N GLN A 407 16.71 -5.27 -24.03
CA GLN A 407 17.26 -5.74 -25.29
C GLN A 407 18.76 -5.47 -25.44
N MET A 408 19.42 -4.90 -24.41
CA MET A 408 20.84 -4.57 -24.43
C MET A 408 21.70 -5.75 -23.91
N LYS A 409 23.02 -5.67 -24.14
CA LYS A 409 24.01 -6.61 -23.60
C LYS A 409 24.14 -6.51 -22.09
N ASP A 410 24.60 -7.58 -21.48
CA ASP A 410 24.94 -7.66 -20.05
C ASP A 410 25.98 -6.59 -19.69
N ALA A 411 25.92 -6.09 -18.47
CA ALA A 411 27.06 -5.43 -17.88
C ALA A 411 28.05 -6.51 -17.40
N THR A 412 29.34 -6.32 -17.69
CA THR A 412 30.38 -7.29 -17.32
C THR A 412 31.55 -6.59 -16.66
N GLY A 413 32.29 -7.33 -15.83
CA GLY A 413 33.42 -6.84 -15.08
C GLY A 413 34.12 -7.94 -14.31
N LEU A 414 34.85 -7.54 -13.28
CA LEU A 414 35.52 -8.41 -12.35
C LEU A 414 35.17 -8.05 -10.92
N THR A 415 34.85 -9.04 -10.13
CA THR A 415 34.81 -8.89 -8.66
C THR A 415 36.16 -9.38 -8.13
N VAL A 416 36.88 -8.50 -7.43
CA VAL A 416 38.16 -8.77 -6.80
C VAL A 416 37.94 -8.91 -5.30
N THR A 417 38.44 -9.99 -4.71
CA THR A 417 38.49 -10.20 -3.26
C THR A 417 39.91 -10.39 -2.84
N ILE A 418 40.38 -9.55 -1.93
CA ILE A 418 41.74 -9.58 -1.39
C ILE A 418 41.67 -10.07 0.06
N ARG A 419 42.54 -11.01 0.41
CA ARG A 419 42.75 -11.45 1.79
C ARG A 419 44.10 -10.95 2.26
N LEU A 420 44.10 -10.29 3.42
CA LEU A 420 45.29 -9.76 4.07
C LEU A 420 45.50 -10.50 5.38
N GLY A 421 46.72 -10.82 5.72
CA GLY A 421 47.06 -11.48 6.97
C GLY A 421 48.10 -10.74 7.76
N GLY A 422 47.95 -10.70 9.06
CA GLY A 422 48.95 -10.19 10.00
C GLY A 422 48.85 -10.90 11.35
N THR A 423 49.96 -10.99 12.03
CA THR A 423 50.05 -11.63 13.36
C THR A 423 50.13 -10.54 14.44
N SER A 424 49.22 -10.59 15.43
CA SER A 424 49.24 -9.65 16.56
C SER A 424 50.48 -9.83 17.44
N SER A 425 50.74 -8.86 18.27
CA SER A 425 51.86 -8.88 19.24
C SER A 425 51.78 -10.06 20.24
N THR A 426 50.62 -10.67 20.40
CA THR A 426 50.35 -11.83 21.26
C THR A 426 50.25 -13.16 20.48
N GLY A 427 50.42 -13.12 19.16
CA GLY A 427 50.51 -14.30 18.32
C GLY A 427 49.15 -14.72 17.65
N GLU A 428 48.11 -13.92 17.80
CA GLU A 428 46.84 -14.17 17.10
C GLU A 428 46.97 -13.91 15.61
N ASP A 429 46.53 -14.84 14.79
CA ASP A 429 46.51 -14.70 13.34
C ASP A 429 45.23 -13.99 12.90
N ALA A 430 45.32 -12.73 12.45
CA ALA A 430 44.23 -11.94 11.97
C ALA A 430 44.17 -11.92 10.44
N GLU A 431 43.01 -12.30 9.88
CA GLU A 431 42.75 -12.21 8.45
C GLU A 431 41.69 -11.10 8.16
N PHE A 432 42.07 -10.16 7.31
CA PHE A 432 41.19 -9.11 6.81
C PHE A 432 40.73 -9.39 5.38
N SER A 433 39.57 -8.96 5.02
CA SER A 433 39.00 -9.08 3.69
C SER A 433 38.67 -7.72 3.11
N SER A 434 39.10 -7.44 1.90
CA SER A 434 38.68 -6.30 1.10
C SER A 434 38.10 -6.78 -0.21
N GLY A 435 37.00 -6.17 -0.68
CA GLY A 435 36.39 -6.55 -1.93
C GLY A 435 35.91 -5.34 -2.73
N GLY A 436 35.93 -5.47 -4.05
CA GLY A 436 35.39 -4.46 -4.96
C GLY A 436 34.96 -5.07 -6.28
N THR A 437 34.06 -4.40 -6.99
CA THR A 437 33.64 -4.79 -8.34
C THR A 437 34.08 -3.71 -9.32
N VAL A 438 34.79 -4.09 -10.35
CA VAL A 438 35.20 -3.21 -11.45
C VAL A 438 34.38 -3.55 -12.68
N ILE A 439 33.53 -2.64 -13.12
CA ILE A 439 32.71 -2.80 -14.32
C ILE A 439 33.56 -2.39 -15.52
N THR A 440 33.87 -3.35 -16.40
CA THR A 440 34.66 -3.13 -17.64
C THR A 440 33.79 -2.81 -18.83
N PHE A 441 32.55 -3.27 -18.83
CA PHE A 441 31.53 -2.97 -19.83
C PHE A 441 30.18 -2.73 -19.16
N THR A 442 29.70 -1.52 -19.27
CA THR A 442 28.46 -1.07 -18.57
C THR A 442 27.17 -1.65 -19.15
N GLY A 443 27.20 -2.14 -20.42
CA GLY A 443 26.05 -2.80 -21.04
C GLY A 443 24.73 -2.02 -20.89
N PHE A 444 23.69 -2.73 -20.47
CA PHE A 444 22.34 -2.15 -20.28
C PHE A 444 22.25 -1.07 -19.19
N ARG A 445 23.20 -1.01 -18.25
CA ARG A 445 23.22 -0.01 -17.18
C ARG A 445 23.29 1.43 -17.71
N ARG A 446 23.78 1.64 -18.94
CA ARG A 446 23.74 2.94 -19.62
C ARG A 446 22.31 3.44 -19.84
N ALA A 447 21.34 2.56 -19.98
CA ALA A 447 19.95 2.89 -20.20
C ALA A 447 19.12 2.83 -18.92
N TYR A 448 19.41 1.87 -18.04
CA TYR A 448 18.62 1.60 -16.87
C TYR A 448 19.41 0.96 -15.73
N GLU A 449 19.37 1.56 -14.56
CA GLU A 449 19.87 0.98 -13.31
C GLU A 449 18.69 0.67 -12.37
N GLU A 450 18.75 -0.45 -11.65
CA GLU A 450 17.77 -0.76 -10.62
C GLU A 450 17.91 0.23 -9.46
N GLY A 451 16.79 0.71 -8.91
CA GLY A 451 16.76 1.44 -7.65
C GLY A 451 16.81 0.43 -6.51
N ALA A 452 17.67 0.63 -5.53
CA ALA A 452 17.54 -0.04 -4.25
C ALA A 452 16.25 0.47 -3.56
N ASP A 453 15.39 -0.44 -3.09
CA ASP A 453 14.39 -0.08 -2.11
C ASP A 453 15.17 0.35 -0.86
N HIS A 454 15.11 1.62 -0.50
CA HIS A 454 15.62 2.12 0.78
C HIS A 454 14.65 1.70 1.91
N VAL A 455 14.45 0.42 2.04
CA VAL A 455 14.16 -0.19 3.32
C VAL A 455 15.52 -0.34 3.94
N GLU A 456 15.72 0.16 5.14
CA GLU A 456 16.94 -0.01 5.92
C GLU A 456 17.41 -1.46 5.73
N ALA A 457 18.47 -1.63 4.93
CA ALA A 457 19.11 -2.92 4.81
C ALA A 457 19.52 -3.34 6.21
N PRO A 458 19.40 -4.61 6.59
CA PRO A 458 19.94 -5.05 7.87
C PRO A 458 21.43 -4.71 7.88
N THR A 459 21.79 -3.67 8.65
CA THR A 459 23.17 -3.33 8.89
C THR A 459 23.73 -4.43 9.77
N GLY A 460 24.42 -5.34 9.18
CA GLY A 460 24.94 -6.50 9.87
C GLY A 460 25.36 -7.59 8.90
N GLY A 461 26.06 -7.22 7.88
CA GLY A 461 26.69 -8.13 6.94
C GLY A 461 27.65 -7.37 6.06
N ASN A 462 28.91 -7.59 6.23
CA ASN A 462 29.94 -7.19 5.30
C ASN A 462 29.58 -7.71 3.90
N GLY A 463 29.04 -6.84 3.02
CA GLY A 463 28.87 -7.23 1.64
C GLY A 463 27.56 -6.88 0.94
N ALA A 464 26.82 -5.84 1.38
CA ALA A 464 25.67 -5.39 0.63
C ALA A 464 25.52 -3.87 0.60
N ASP A 465 26.61 -3.14 0.51
CA ASP A 465 26.55 -1.84 -0.16
C ASP A 465 26.62 -2.16 -1.65
N GLY A 466 25.44 -2.12 -2.27
CA GLY A 466 25.29 -2.45 -3.67
C GLY A 466 26.23 -1.59 -4.50
N ASP A 467 27.01 -2.27 -5.33
CA ASP A 467 27.63 -1.77 -6.55
C ASP A 467 28.32 -0.38 -6.50
N GLN A 468 28.91 0.02 -5.37
CA GLN A 468 29.88 1.10 -5.42
C GLN A 468 31.15 0.56 -6.08
N GLU A 469 31.60 1.18 -7.17
CA GLU A 469 32.91 0.97 -7.76
C GLU A 469 33.99 1.33 -6.73
N ARG A 470 34.30 0.40 -5.82
CA ARG A 470 35.50 0.50 -4.98
C ARG A 470 36.67 0.04 -5.83
N ARG A 471 37.43 0.98 -6.35
CA ARG A 471 38.69 0.69 -7.03
C ARG A 471 39.71 0.31 -5.98
N LEU A 472 40.00 -0.98 -5.88
CA LEU A 472 41.16 -1.46 -5.12
C LEU A 472 42.45 -1.14 -5.89
N PRO A 473 43.55 -0.80 -5.20
CA PRO A 473 44.84 -0.68 -5.85
C PRO A 473 45.26 -2.04 -6.46
N PRO A 474 46.10 -2.06 -7.47
CA PRO A 474 46.62 -3.29 -8.00
C PRO A 474 47.54 -3.96 -6.93
N LEU A 475 47.07 -5.12 -6.42
CA LEU A 475 47.78 -5.91 -5.40
C LEU A 475 47.98 -7.31 -5.91
N ALA A 476 49.11 -7.91 -5.56
CA ALA A 476 49.45 -9.28 -5.85
C ALA A 476 49.70 -10.08 -4.56
N GLU A 477 49.54 -11.38 -4.62
CA GLU A 477 49.86 -12.27 -3.51
C GLU A 477 51.33 -12.12 -3.12
N GLY A 478 51.60 -11.94 -1.82
CA GLY A 478 52.90 -11.69 -1.25
C GLY A 478 53.28 -10.21 -1.14
N ASP A 479 52.44 -9.27 -1.59
CA ASP A 479 52.69 -7.86 -1.41
C ASP A 479 52.57 -7.45 0.06
N ASP A 480 53.56 -6.67 0.56
CA ASP A 480 53.48 -6.02 1.84
C ASP A 480 52.53 -4.80 1.76
N VAL A 481 51.70 -4.63 2.78
CA VAL A 481 50.80 -3.48 2.93
C VAL A 481 50.95 -2.88 4.32
N GLU A 482 50.89 -1.56 4.40
CA GLU A 482 51.00 -0.83 5.65
C GLU A 482 49.61 -0.71 6.30
N ALA A 483 49.47 -1.05 7.58
CA ALA A 483 48.26 -0.79 8.35
C ALA A 483 48.26 0.65 8.83
N LEU A 484 47.35 1.49 8.31
CA LEU A 484 47.27 2.91 8.64
C LEU A 484 46.38 3.18 9.86
N GLY A 485 45.46 2.28 10.18
CA GLY A 485 44.62 2.39 11.36
C GLY A 485 43.61 1.27 11.48
N PHE A 486 43.15 1.06 12.71
CA PHE A 486 42.08 0.08 13.03
C PHE A 486 41.01 0.80 13.84
N GLU A 487 39.72 0.48 13.52
CA GLU A 487 38.55 1.02 14.19
C GLU A 487 37.62 -0.14 14.59
N ALA A 488 37.34 -0.22 15.89
CA ALA A 488 36.39 -1.17 16.43
C ALA A 488 34.96 -0.64 16.19
N GLU A 489 34.13 -1.42 15.50
CA GLU A 489 32.79 -1.03 15.09
C GLU A 489 31.73 -1.89 15.77
N ALA A 490 30.75 -1.22 16.44
CA ALA A 490 29.63 -1.89 17.07
C ALA A 490 28.57 -2.29 16.03
N HIS A 491 28.16 -3.53 16.07
CA HIS A 491 27.11 -4.08 15.23
C HIS A 491 25.96 -4.63 16.07
N ALA A 492 24.75 -4.55 15.53
CA ALA A 492 23.58 -5.16 16.12
C ALA A 492 22.67 -5.74 15.03
N THR A 493 22.06 -6.91 15.31
CA THR A 493 21.02 -7.43 14.43
C THR A 493 19.80 -6.50 14.47
N LYS A 494 19.15 -6.36 13.32
CA LYS A 494 17.93 -5.55 13.19
C LYS A 494 16.70 -6.46 12.98
N PRO A 495 15.53 -6.06 13.47
CA PRO A 495 14.31 -6.81 13.21
C PRO A 495 14.01 -6.86 11.70
N PRO A 496 13.26 -7.88 11.24
CA PRO A 496 12.92 -7.99 9.82
C PRO A 496 12.25 -6.72 9.33
N ALA A 497 12.65 -6.21 8.17
CA ALA A 497 12.11 -4.98 7.60
C ALA A 497 10.61 -5.09 7.37
N ARG A 498 9.86 -4.01 7.67
CA ARG A 498 8.45 -3.92 7.33
C ARG A 498 8.26 -3.92 5.83
N PHE A 499 7.09 -4.37 5.39
CA PHE A 499 6.72 -4.25 3.99
C PHE A 499 6.52 -2.78 3.61
N THR A 500 6.98 -2.43 2.41
CA THR A 500 6.50 -1.27 1.65
C THR A 500 5.35 -1.72 0.73
N GLU A 501 4.67 -0.78 0.05
CA GLU A 501 3.70 -1.18 -0.99
C GLU A 501 4.36 -2.04 -2.06
N ALA A 502 5.57 -1.69 -2.48
CA ALA A 502 6.35 -2.41 -3.50
C ALA A 502 6.68 -3.84 -3.05
N SER A 503 7.24 -4.02 -1.85
CA SER A 503 7.62 -5.35 -1.36
C SER A 503 6.41 -6.21 -0.98
N LEU A 504 5.28 -5.61 -0.57
CA LEU A 504 4.03 -6.35 -0.35
C LEU A 504 3.44 -6.85 -1.66
N VAL A 505 3.42 -6.03 -2.74
CA VAL A 505 2.99 -6.48 -4.08
C VAL A 505 3.85 -7.65 -4.57
N LYS A 506 5.18 -7.55 -4.38
CA LYS A 506 6.10 -8.64 -4.73
C LYS A 506 5.77 -9.93 -3.98
N ALA A 507 5.57 -9.85 -2.67
CA ALA A 507 5.26 -11.01 -1.85
C ALA A 507 3.91 -11.65 -2.20
N LEU A 508 2.87 -10.84 -2.44
CA LEU A 508 1.56 -11.32 -2.90
C LEU A 508 1.66 -12.05 -4.25
N GLU A 509 2.44 -11.50 -5.19
CA GLU A 509 2.68 -12.10 -6.48
C GLU A 509 3.42 -13.44 -6.37
N GLU A 510 4.49 -13.50 -5.56
CA GLU A 510 5.28 -14.72 -5.34
C GLU A 510 4.44 -15.85 -4.72
N MET A 511 3.45 -15.51 -3.91
CA MET A 511 2.50 -16.45 -3.32
C MET A 511 1.31 -16.79 -4.24
N GLY A 512 1.16 -16.16 -5.40
CA GLY A 512 0.02 -16.34 -6.29
C GLY A 512 -1.28 -15.71 -5.79
N VAL A 513 -1.20 -14.83 -4.78
CA VAL A 513 -2.35 -14.17 -4.15
C VAL A 513 -2.67 -12.84 -4.82
N GLY A 514 -3.85 -12.74 -5.40
CA GLY A 514 -4.27 -11.58 -6.21
C GLY A 514 -3.82 -11.67 -7.67
N ARG A 515 -4.19 -10.66 -8.44
CA ARG A 515 -3.90 -10.57 -9.88
C ARG A 515 -3.55 -9.10 -10.25
N PRO A 516 -2.99 -8.82 -11.43
CA PRO A 516 -2.64 -7.46 -11.88
C PRO A 516 -3.72 -6.41 -11.66
N SER A 517 -4.98 -6.76 -11.83
CA SER A 517 -6.13 -5.87 -11.62
C SER A 517 -6.41 -5.54 -10.15
N THR A 518 -5.91 -6.32 -9.18
CA THR A 518 -6.33 -6.24 -7.78
C THR A 518 -5.29 -5.65 -6.82
N TYR A 519 -3.98 -5.69 -7.11
CA TYR A 519 -2.94 -5.26 -6.17
C TYR A 519 -3.14 -3.84 -5.63
N ALA A 520 -3.34 -2.87 -6.53
CA ALA A 520 -3.52 -1.47 -6.12
C ALA A 520 -4.81 -1.25 -5.29
N SER A 521 -5.90 -1.97 -5.62
CA SER A 521 -7.17 -1.88 -4.90
C SER A 521 -7.09 -2.51 -3.51
N ILE A 522 -6.36 -3.62 -3.36
CA ILE A 522 -6.10 -4.28 -2.07
C ILE A 522 -5.36 -3.33 -1.14
N LEU A 523 -4.25 -2.76 -1.60
CA LEU A 523 -3.45 -1.80 -0.84
C LEU A 523 -4.26 -0.57 -0.42
N GLY A 524 -5.06 -0.02 -1.34
CA GLY A 524 -5.98 1.08 -1.03
C GLY A 524 -7.04 0.70 0.01
N THR A 525 -7.57 -0.52 -0.08
CA THR A 525 -8.63 -1.00 0.82
C THR A 525 -8.11 -1.20 2.24
N ILE A 526 -6.99 -1.90 2.45
CA ILE A 526 -6.45 -2.14 3.80
C ILE A 526 -6.05 -0.84 4.50
N GLN A 527 -5.60 0.18 3.75
CA GLN A 527 -5.30 1.52 4.29
C GLN A 527 -6.59 2.30 4.60
N SER A 528 -7.55 2.35 3.67
CA SER A 528 -8.80 3.10 3.86
C SER A 528 -9.69 2.53 4.97
N ARG A 529 -9.57 1.24 5.27
CA ARG A 529 -10.25 0.55 6.39
C ARG A 529 -9.55 0.71 7.72
N GLY A 530 -8.36 1.33 7.76
CA GLY A 530 -7.59 1.54 8.99
C GLY A 530 -6.93 0.27 9.52
N TYR A 531 -6.80 -0.77 8.70
CA TYR A 531 -6.02 -1.96 9.07
C TYR A 531 -4.53 -1.67 9.05
N VAL A 532 -4.12 -0.76 8.18
CA VAL A 532 -2.73 -0.43 7.93
C VAL A 532 -2.58 1.09 7.78
N TRP A 533 -1.53 1.63 8.35
CA TRP A 533 -1.11 3.01 8.17
C TRP A 533 0.35 3.07 7.71
N LYS A 534 0.82 4.24 7.30
CA LYS A 534 2.19 4.42 6.80
C LYS A 534 3.06 5.17 7.80
N LYS A 535 4.24 4.59 8.11
CA LYS A 535 5.34 5.26 8.79
C LYS A 535 6.47 5.45 7.76
N GLY A 536 6.55 6.64 7.16
CA GLY A 536 7.37 6.85 5.97
C GLY A 536 6.86 6.00 4.78
N THR A 537 7.68 5.11 4.26
CA THR A 537 7.31 4.15 3.21
C THR A 537 6.82 2.81 3.75
N ALA A 538 7.06 2.53 5.03
CA ALA A 538 6.71 1.29 5.68
C ALA A 538 5.20 1.17 5.96
N LEU A 539 4.65 -0.01 5.73
CA LEU A 539 3.28 -0.38 6.07
C LEU A 539 3.26 -0.95 7.48
N VAL A 540 2.52 -0.32 8.38
CA VAL A 540 2.40 -0.69 9.78
C VAL A 540 0.97 -1.17 10.05
N PRO A 541 0.75 -2.41 10.52
CA PRO A 541 -0.59 -2.86 10.88
C PRO A 541 -1.06 -2.19 12.17
N SER A 542 -2.34 -1.83 12.23
CA SER A 542 -2.97 -1.32 13.45
C SER A 542 -3.31 -2.46 14.41
N PHE A 543 -3.53 -2.17 15.68
CA PHE A 543 -4.00 -3.18 16.65
C PHE A 543 -5.37 -3.77 16.26
N VAL A 544 -6.20 -3.02 15.53
CA VAL A 544 -7.45 -3.55 14.95
C VAL A 544 -7.15 -4.67 13.95
N ALA A 545 -6.09 -4.54 13.14
CA ALA A 545 -5.67 -5.60 12.23
C ALA A 545 -5.26 -6.87 12.97
N PHE A 546 -4.57 -6.75 14.11
CA PHE A 546 -4.25 -7.91 14.97
C PHE A 546 -5.50 -8.64 15.47
N ALA A 547 -6.51 -7.89 15.93
CA ALA A 547 -7.77 -8.48 16.38
C ALA A 547 -8.51 -9.18 15.23
N VAL A 548 -8.59 -8.53 14.05
CA VAL A 548 -9.24 -9.11 12.86
C VAL A 548 -8.50 -10.35 12.37
N VAL A 549 -7.19 -10.30 12.24
CA VAL A 549 -6.37 -11.44 11.81
C VAL A 549 -6.43 -12.55 12.84
N GLY A 550 -6.31 -12.25 14.13
CA GLY A 550 -6.42 -13.24 15.21
C GLY A 550 -7.76 -13.96 15.25
N LEU A 551 -8.87 -13.24 14.98
CA LEU A 551 -10.19 -13.84 14.84
C LEU A 551 -10.25 -14.80 13.64
N LEU A 552 -9.76 -14.34 12.48
CA LEU A 552 -9.80 -15.13 11.25
C LEU A 552 -8.89 -16.37 11.35
N GLU A 553 -7.67 -16.25 11.87
CA GLU A 553 -6.76 -17.37 12.06
C GLU A 553 -7.32 -18.42 12.99
N ARG A 554 -7.98 -18.02 14.07
CA ARG A 554 -8.46 -18.94 15.11
C ARG A 554 -9.75 -19.67 14.73
N HIS A 555 -10.68 -18.97 14.07
CA HIS A 555 -12.03 -19.49 13.79
C HIS A 555 -12.29 -19.76 12.30
N PHE A 556 -11.49 -19.16 11.41
CA PHE A 556 -11.65 -19.24 9.97
C PHE A 556 -10.29 -19.35 9.25
N GLY A 557 -9.39 -20.18 9.82
CA GLY A 557 -7.99 -20.26 9.37
C GLY A 557 -7.82 -20.54 7.88
N GLU A 558 -8.69 -21.36 7.30
CA GLU A 558 -8.70 -21.65 5.87
C GLU A 558 -8.94 -20.39 5.02
N LEU A 559 -9.81 -19.49 5.46
CA LEU A 559 -10.14 -18.25 4.74
C LEU A 559 -9.01 -17.22 4.68
N VAL A 560 -7.96 -17.39 5.46
CA VAL A 560 -6.76 -16.56 5.46
C VAL A 560 -5.49 -17.35 5.14
N ASP A 561 -5.64 -18.62 4.75
CA ASP A 561 -4.52 -19.44 4.28
C ASP A 561 -4.03 -18.97 2.92
N TYR A 562 -2.71 -18.90 2.75
CA TYR A 562 -2.07 -18.41 1.53
C TYR A 562 -2.31 -19.34 0.34
N GLY A 563 -2.14 -20.65 0.57
CA GLY A 563 -2.32 -21.69 -0.45
C GLY A 563 -3.77 -21.79 -0.89
N PHE A 564 -4.70 -21.78 0.05
CA PHE A 564 -6.14 -21.78 -0.25
C PHE A 564 -6.56 -20.55 -1.06
N THR A 565 -6.07 -19.36 -0.70
CA THR A 565 -6.39 -18.15 -1.45
C THR A 565 -5.78 -18.16 -2.85
N ALA A 566 -4.58 -18.69 -3.01
CA ALA A 566 -3.94 -18.87 -4.32
C ALA A 566 -4.70 -19.89 -5.17
N SER A 567 -5.15 -21.01 -4.59
CA SER A 567 -5.94 -22.01 -5.33
C SER A 567 -7.27 -21.46 -5.83
N MET A 568 -7.94 -20.61 -5.05
CA MET A 568 -9.17 -19.92 -5.53
C MET A 568 -8.92 -19.02 -6.76
N GLU A 569 -7.73 -18.39 -6.85
CA GLU A 569 -7.38 -17.63 -8.05
C GLU A 569 -7.10 -18.56 -9.24
N ASP A 570 -6.48 -19.72 -8.99
CA ASP A 570 -6.23 -20.73 -10.01
C ASP A 570 -7.54 -21.34 -10.53
N ASP A 571 -8.52 -21.56 -9.64
CA ASP A 571 -9.86 -22.06 -10.01
C ASP A 571 -10.62 -21.03 -10.88
N LEU A 572 -10.55 -19.73 -10.55
CA LEU A 572 -11.11 -18.67 -11.38
C LEU A 572 -10.44 -18.59 -12.76
N ASP A 573 -9.14 -18.92 -12.84
CA ASP A 573 -8.43 -19.03 -14.12
C ASP A 573 -8.86 -20.28 -14.87
N ALA A 574 -9.15 -21.40 -14.18
CA ALA A 574 -9.69 -22.60 -14.78
C ALA A 574 -11.11 -22.37 -15.36
N ILE A 575 -11.95 -21.58 -14.69
CA ILE A 575 -13.26 -21.16 -15.26
C ILE A 575 -13.06 -20.35 -16.52
N ALA A 576 -12.13 -19.40 -16.54
CA ALA A 576 -11.84 -18.57 -17.71
C ALA A 576 -11.34 -19.37 -18.92
N THR A 577 -10.66 -20.50 -18.70
CA THR A 577 -10.19 -21.40 -19.75
C THR A 577 -11.22 -22.50 -20.12
N GLY A 578 -12.31 -22.61 -19.35
CA GLY A 578 -13.36 -23.61 -19.54
C GLY A 578 -13.03 -25.00 -19.00
N ASN A 579 -12.02 -25.10 -18.13
CA ASN A 579 -11.63 -26.34 -17.46
C ASN A 579 -12.41 -26.58 -16.15
N GLU A 580 -13.16 -25.60 -15.66
CA GLU A 580 -14.03 -25.64 -14.49
C GLU A 580 -15.34 -24.88 -14.79
N GLU A 581 -16.44 -25.26 -14.15
CA GLU A 581 -17.73 -24.58 -14.24
C GLU A 581 -18.01 -23.71 -13.00
N ALA A 582 -18.46 -22.48 -13.21
CA ALA A 582 -18.65 -21.49 -12.16
C ALA A 582 -19.66 -21.93 -11.08
N VAL A 583 -20.85 -22.44 -11.47
CA VAL A 583 -21.91 -22.78 -10.52
C VAL A 583 -21.56 -23.97 -9.62
N PRO A 584 -21.07 -25.13 -10.14
CA PRO A 584 -20.58 -26.22 -9.31
C PRO A 584 -19.47 -25.78 -8.36
N TRP A 585 -18.53 -24.95 -8.84
CA TRP A 585 -17.44 -24.42 -8.02
C TRP A 585 -17.95 -23.53 -6.88
N LEU A 586 -18.84 -22.56 -7.15
CA LEU A 586 -19.47 -21.70 -6.13
C LEU A 586 -20.28 -22.52 -5.12
N THR A 587 -20.93 -23.60 -5.57
CA THR A 587 -21.70 -24.51 -4.70
C THR A 587 -20.77 -25.19 -3.68
N ARG A 588 -19.64 -25.73 -4.14
CA ARG A 588 -18.62 -26.33 -3.25
C ARG A 588 -18.06 -25.31 -2.26
N PHE A 589 -17.73 -24.12 -2.73
CA PHE A 589 -17.18 -23.06 -1.88
C PHE A 589 -18.19 -22.60 -0.81
N TYR A 590 -19.45 -22.41 -1.16
CA TYR A 590 -20.44 -21.77 -0.29
C TYR A 590 -21.14 -22.76 0.63
N PHE A 591 -21.58 -23.88 0.13
CA PHE A 591 -22.31 -24.91 0.89
C PHE A 591 -21.39 -26.03 1.41
N GLY A 592 -20.28 -26.29 0.72
CA GLY A 592 -19.35 -27.37 1.00
C GLY A 592 -19.59 -28.61 0.13
N ASN A 593 -18.65 -29.55 0.18
CA ASN A 593 -18.73 -30.87 -0.42
C ASN A 593 -17.79 -31.82 0.33
N GLY A 594 -18.27 -32.44 1.40
CA GLY A 594 -17.45 -33.27 2.30
C GLY A 594 -16.64 -32.47 3.33
N THR A 595 -16.33 -31.21 3.04
CA THR A 595 -15.81 -30.20 3.98
C THR A 595 -16.84 -29.08 4.15
N PRO A 596 -16.88 -28.38 5.31
CA PRO A 596 -17.79 -27.26 5.51
C PRO A 596 -17.52 -26.15 4.48
N GLY A 597 -18.56 -25.65 3.82
CA GLY A 597 -18.47 -24.45 3.00
C GLY A 597 -18.51 -23.17 3.83
N LEU A 598 -18.39 -22.02 3.16
CA LEU A 598 -18.35 -20.70 3.82
C LEU A 598 -19.55 -20.45 4.74
N ARG A 599 -20.78 -20.77 4.30
CA ARG A 599 -22.00 -20.51 5.07
C ARG A 599 -22.09 -21.31 6.35
N PRO A 600 -21.97 -22.67 6.38
CA PRO A 600 -21.93 -23.43 7.61
C PRO A 600 -20.74 -23.05 8.49
N MET A 601 -19.56 -22.84 7.93
CA MET A 601 -18.38 -22.41 8.70
C MET A 601 -18.67 -21.14 9.52
N VAL A 602 -19.31 -20.14 8.93
CA VAL A 602 -19.64 -18.88 9.62
C VAL A 602 -20.77 -19.08 10.64
N SER A 603 -21.82 -19.83 10.29
CA SER A 603 -22.97 -20.04 11.17
C SER A 603 -22.59 -20.80 12.45
N ASP A 604 -21.76 -21.82 12.31
CA ASP A 604 -21.41 -22.74 13.40
C ASP A 604 -20.45 -22.07 14.40
N HIS A 605 -19.46 -21.32 13.93
CA HIS A 605 -18.47 -20.68 14.80
C HIS A 605 -18.91 -19.35 15.42
N LEU A 606 -19.93 -18.68 14.89
CA LEU A 606 -20.32 -17.34 15.39
C LEU A 606 -20.65 -17.30 16.88
N GLY A 607 -21.25 -18.37 17.43
CA GLY A 607 -21.61 -18.49 18.85
C GLY A 607 -20.40 -18.67 19.77
N GLU A 608 -19.35 -19.32 19.29
CA GLU A 608 -18.18 -19.73 20.07
C GLU A 608 -17.15 -18.62 20.25
N ILE A 609 -17.18 -17.57 19.42
CA ILE A 609 -16.19 -16.50 19.43
C ILE A 609 -16.36 -15.62 20.67
N ASP A 610 -15.37 -15.63 21.56
CA ASP A 610 -15.27 -14.66 22.67
C ASP A 610 -14.68 -13.32 22.18
N ALA A 611 -15.54 -12.30 22.12
CA ALA A 611 -15.13 -10.97 21.68
C ALA A 611 -14.07 -10.34 22.61
N ARG A 612 -14.06 -10.67 23.91
CA ARG A 612 -13.09 -10.13 24.86
C ARG A 612 -11.70 -10.71 24.62
N GLU A 613 -11.63 -12.01 24.36
CA GLU A 613 -10.39 -12.71 24.05
C GLU A 613 -9.80 -12.23 22.72
N ILE A 614 -10.60 -12.16 21.67
CA ILE A 614 -10.18 -11.71 20.34
C ILE A 614 -9.60 -10.29 20.34
N ASN A 615 -10.21 -9.40 21.14
CA ASN A 615 -9.76 -8.01 21.24
C ASN A 615 -8.64 -7.81 22.28
N SER A 616 -7.97 -8.87 22.73
CA SER A 616 -6.88 -8.85 23.73
C SER A 616 -5.60 -9.37 23.11
N ILE A 617 -4.62 -8.52 22.98
CA ILE A 617 -3.30 -8.85 22.44
C ILE A 617 -2.33 -8.85 23.61
N PRO A 618 -1.80 -10.01 24.04
CA PRO A 618 -0.88 -10.08 25.17
C PRO A 618 0.47 -9.43 24.82
N LEU A 619 0.97 -8.60 25.73
CA LEU A 619 2.32 -8.01 25.66
C LEU A 619 3.32 -8.80 26.52
N GLY A 620 2.86 -9.39 27.61
CA GLY A 620 3.66 -10.15 28.55
C GLY A 620 3.20 -9.93 30.00
N THR A 621 3.94 -10.52 30.93
CA THR A 621 3.73 -10.38 32.39
C THR A 621 4.83 -9.50 32.99
N ASP A 622 4.48 -8.70 33.98
CA ASP A 622 5.44 -7.95 34.77
C ASP A 622 6.10 -8.81 35.89
N ASP A 623 7.00 -8.22 36.64
CA ASP A 623 7.72 -8.90 37.74
C ASP A 623 6.80 -9.40 38.87
N GLN A 624 5.51 -9.04 38.86
CA GLN A 624 4.48 -9.46 39.80
C GLN A 624 3.50 -10.46 39.16
N ASP A 625 3.85 -11.10 38.04
CA ASP A 625 3.01 -12.03 37.29
C ASP A 625 1.68 -11.40 36.81
N ARG A 626 1.58 -10.07 36.70
CA ARG A 626 0.38 -9.41 36.22
C ARG A 626 0.42 -9.31 34.70
N LEU A 627 -0.53 -9.94 34.03
CA LEU A 627 -0.63 -9.89 32.57
C LEU A 627 -0.98 -8.48 32.09
N THR A 628 -0.16 -7.95 31.19
CA THR A 628 -0.39 -6.71 30.47
C THR A 628 -0.86 -7.04 29.05
N VAL A 629 -1.98 -6.47 28.63
CA VAL A 629 -2.58 -6.68 27.30
C VAL A 629 -2.88 -5.36 26.61
N VAL A 630 -2.86 -5.37 25.28
CA VAL A 630 -3.49 -4.32 24.49
C VAL A 630 -4.91 -4.74 24.19
N ARG A 631 -5.86 -3.86 24.49
CA ARG A 631 -7.27 -4.03 24.17
C ARG A 631 -7.65 -3.20 22.95
N VAL A 632 -8.35 -3.81 22.01
CA VAL A 632 -8.98 -3.10 20.90
C VAL A 632 -10.37 -2.64 21.35
N GLY A 633 -10.46 -1.42 21.80
CA GLY A 633 -11.71 -0.82 22.29
C GLY A 633 -12.46 -0.02 21.23
N ARG A 634 -13.72 0.32 21.53
CA ARG A 634 -14.58 1.13 20.64
C ARG A 634 -13.97 2.50 20.31
N TYR A 635 -13.14 3.02 21.18
CA TYR A 635 -12.54 4.35 21.09
C TYR A 635 -11.05 4.34 20.69
N GLY A 636 -10.51 3.18 20.36
CA GLY A 636 -9.12 2.98 20.00
C GLY A 636 -8.44 1.91 20.86
N PRO A 637 -7.19 1.57 20.57
CA PRO A 637 -6.42 0.64 21.37
C PRO A 637 -6.02 1.27 22.71
N TYR A 638 -5.99 0.46 23.77
CA TYR A 638 -5.52 0.85 25.09
C TYR A 638 -4.77 -0.31 25.77
N VAL A 639 -3.79 0.01 26.58
CA VAL A 639 -3.11 -0.95 27.45
C VAL A 639 -3.97 -1.21 28.69
N GLN A 640 -4.01 -2.44 29.13
CA GLN A 640 -4.66 -2.82 30.40
C GLN A 640 -3.78 -3.77 31.21
N ARG A 641 -3.63 -3.47 32.52
CA ARG A 641 -2.97 -4.32 33.51
C ARG A 641 -3.83 -4.33 34.78
N GLY A 642 -4.55 -5.45 34.99
CA GLY A 642 -5.58 -5.48 36.04
C GLY A 642 -6.70 -4.47 35.73
N ASP A 643 -6.91 -3.51 36.65
CA ASP A 643 -7.88 -2.43 36.53
C ASP A 643 -7.29 -1.17 35.86
N ASP A 644 -5.96 -1.05 35.83
CA ASP A 644 -5.25 0.07 35.25
C ASP A 644 -5.37 0.08 33.73
N ARG A 645 -5.58 1.27 33.15
CA ARG A 645 -5.76 1.47 31.70
C ARG A 645 -5.10 2.75 31.23
N ALA A 646 -4.48 2.68 30.06
CA ALA A 646 -3.92 3.86 29.38
C ALA A 646 -4.14 3.75 27.86
N SER A 647 -4.48 4.85 27.20
CA SER A 647 -4.63 4.88 25.73
C SER A 647 -3.27 4.68 25.04
N VAL A 648 -3.27 3.94 23.94
CA VAL A 648 -2.09 3.80 23.07
C VAL A 648 -2.10 4.95 22.05
N PRO A 649 -1.02 5.70 21.89
CA PRO A 649 -0.90 6.75 20.88
C PRO A 649 -1.16 6.22 19.46
N GLU A 650 -1.84 7.02 18.61
CA GLU A 650 -2.23 6.60 17.25
C GLU A 650 -1.04 6.36 16.31
N ASP A 651 0.09 7.02 16.56
CA ASP A 651 1.32 6.94 15.77
C ASP A 651 2.33 5.90 16.30
N MET A 652 2.01 5.23 17.43
CA MET A 652 2.85 4.19 18.02
C MET A 652 2.66 2.87 17.26
N ALA A 653 3.76 2.34 16.73
CA ALA A 653 3.74 1.04 16.07
C ALA A 653 3.66 -0.12 17.09
N PRO A 654 3.06 -1.27 16.76
CA PRO A 654 2.90 -2.37 17.71
C PRO A 654 4.21 -2.89 18.31
N ASP A 655 5.32 -2.92 17.55
CA ASP A 655 6.63 -3.35 18.03
C ASP A 655 7.31 -2.31 18.97
N GLU A 656 6.88 -1.05 18.93
CA GLU A 656 7.34 0.01 19.83
C GLU A 656 6.65 -0.05 21.20
N LEU A 657 5.49 -0.71 21.27
CA LEU A 657 4.75 -0.90 22.50
C LEU A 657 5.27 -2.14 23.26
N THR A 658 6.47 -2.01 23.81
CA THR A 658 7.07 -3.01 24.68
C THR A 658 6.38 -3.04 26.05
N LEU A 659 6.65 -4.09 26.85
CA LEU A 659 6.13 -4.18 28.23
C LEU A 659 6.56 -2.99 29.09
N ALA A 660 7.83 -2.55 28.95
CA ALA A 660 8.35 -1.35 29.61
C ALA A 660 7.59 -0.09 29.20
N ARG A 661 7.38 0.09 27.89
CA ARG A 661 6.62 1.23 27.37
C ARG A 661 5.15 1.21 27.80
N ALA A 662 4.56 0.03 27.92
CA ALA A 662 3.22 -0.15 28.45
C ALA A 662 3.13 0.26 29.93
N ALA A 663 4.14 -0.10 30.74
CA ALA A 663 4.24 0.32 32.13
C ALA A 663 4.35 1.86 32.24
N GLU A 664 5.21 2.50 31.44
CA GLU A 664 5.32 3.96 31.42
C GLU A 664 3.98 4.65 31.08
N LEU A 665 3.23 4.10 30.10
CA LEU A 665 1.90 4.64 29.74
C LEU A 665 0.90 4.49 30.88
N LEU A 666 0.96 3.38 31.63
CA LEU A 666 0.06 3.13 32.76
C LEU A 666 0.43 3.96 34.02
N GLU A 667 1.71 4.28 34.19
CA GLU A 667 2.22 5.10 35.28
C GLU A 667 2.21 6.61 34.99
N ALA A 668 2.06 6.98 33.69
CA ALA A 668 1.94 8.37 33.32
C ALA A 668 0.72 8.99 34.05
N PRO A 669 0.86 10.21 34.60
CA PRO A 669 -0.28 10.91 35.20
C PRO A 669 -1.44 10.90 34.19
N SER A 670 -2.64 10.53 34.66
CA SER A 670 -3.80 10.56 33.78
C SER A 670 -3.93 11.97 33.21
N ASP A 671 -4.06 12.08 31.89
CA ASP A 671 -4.37 13.36 31.21
C ASP A 671 -5.66 13.99 31.74
N ASP A 672 -6.43 13.24 32.54
CA ASP A 672 -7.63 13.69 33.23
C ASP A 672 -7.22 14.43 34.50
N ARG A 673 -7.25 15.75 34.46
CA ARG A 673 -6.99 16.57 35.64
C ARG A 673 -8.09 17.62 35.85
N ALA A 674 -8.39 17.90 37.12
CA ALA A 674 -9.21 19.02 37.49
C ALA A 674 -8.38 20.31 37.38
N LEU A 675 -8.86 21.25 36.57
CA LEU A 675 -8.25 22.56 36.38
C LEU A 675 -8.66 23.54 37.47
N GLY A 676 -9.83 23.34 38.06
CA GLY A 676 -10.44 24.17 39.06
C GLY A 676 -11.96 24.13 38.98
N THR A 677 -12.63 25.13 39.54
CA THR A 677 -14.09 25.25 39.58
C THR A 677 -14.52 26.44 38.75
N ASP A 678 -15.52 26.27 37.91
CA ASP A 678 -16.15 27.39 37.19
C ASP A 678 -16.86 28.33 38.17
N PRO A 679 -16.47 29.61 38.25
CA PRO A 679 -17.08 30.59 39.17
C PRO A 679 -18.58 30.84 38.94
N GLY A 680 -19.06 30.57 37.70
CA GLY A 680 -20.46 30.82 37.35
C GLY A 680 -21.40 29.68 37.71
N SER A 681 -20.96 28.42 37.53
CA SER A 681 -21.81 27.25 37.78
C SER A 681 -21.46 26.48 39.05
N GLY A 682 -20.29 26.71 39.65
CA GLY A 682 -19.80 25.94 40.78
C GLY A 682 -19.34 24.50 40.39
N LEU A 683 -19.33 24.13 39.12
CA LEU A 683 -18.94 22.80 38.62
C LEU A 683 -17.45 22.73 38.40
N THR A 684 -16.90 21.53 38.62
CA THR A 684 -15.48 21.25 38.34
C THR A 684 -15.21 21.29 36.83
N VAL A 685 -14.14 21.99 36.43
CA VAL A 685 -13.64 22.02 35.07
C VAL A 685 -12.53 20.98 34.98
N LEU A 686 -12.72 20.01 34.08
CA LEU A 686 -11.82 18.89 33.85
C LEU A 686 -11.17 19.00 32.47
N VAL A 687 -9.88 18.72 32.35
CA VAL A 687 -9.27 18.38 31.07
C VAL A 687 -9.23 16.87 30.96
N ARG A 688 -9.60 16.35 29.78
CA ARG A 688 -9.67 14.89 29.50
C ARG A 688 -9.19 14.60 28.10
N THR A 689 -8.66 13.39 27.90
CA THR A 689 -8.29 12.90 26.57
C THR A 689 -9.39 12.00 26.02
N GLY A 690 -9.93 12.35 24.87
CA GLY A 690 -11.03 11.63 24.21
C GLY A 690 -10.71 11.24 22.78
N ARG A 691 -11.64 10.51 22.13
CA ARG A 691 -11.54 10.00 20.75
C ARG A 691 -11.13 11.03 19.69
N TYR A 692 -11.47 12.30 19.92
CA TYR A 692 -11.17 13.39 18.98
C TYR A 692 -10.03 14.29 19.45
N GLY A 693 -9.22 13.79 20.36
CA GLY A 693 -8.14 14.51 21.01
C GLY A 693 -8.53 15.03 22.41
N PRO A 694 -7.63 15.78 23.07
CA PRO A 694 -7.89 16.33 24.37
C PRO A 694 -9.00 17.40 24.33
N TYR A 695 -9.80 17.44 25.39
CA TYR A 695 -10.94 18.36 25.54
C TYR A 695 -11.12 18.80 26.99
N VAL A 696 -11.74 19.96 27.18
CA VAL A 696 -12.24 20.41 28.48
C VAL A 696 -13.69 20.04 28.69
N GLN A 697 -14.07 19.68 29.91
CA GLN A 697 -15.39 19.29 30.32
C GLN A 697 -15.84 20.05 31.56
N LEU A 698 -17.06 20.53 31.60
CA LEU A 698 -17.65 21.16 32.75
C LEU A 698 -18.57 20.16 33.49
N GLY A 699 -18.18 19.82 34.74
CA GLY A 699 -18.87 18.82 35.58
C GLY A 699 -18.51 17.39 35.28
N GLU A 700 -18.77 16.48 36.22
CA GLU A 700 -18.61 15.04 36.05
C GLU A 700 -19.85 14.39 35.41
N GLU A 701 -19.67 13.26 34.70
CA GLU A 701 -20.82 12.42 34.33
C GLU A 701 -21.32 11.72 35.62
N GLU A 702 -22.58 11.86 35.93
CA GLU A 702 -23.21 11.01 36.95
C GLU A 702 -23.13 9.54 36.47
N THR A 703 -22.18 8.79 36.99
CA THR A 703 -22.12 7.33 36.82
C THR A 703 -23.25 6.72 37.62
N GLY A 704 -24.40 6.54 36.99
CA GLY A 704 -25.48 5.70 37.54
C GLY A 704 -25.03 4.24 37.57
N ASP A 705 -24.41 3.82 38.65
CA ASP A 705 -24.22 2.42 38.96
C ASP A 705 -25.59 1.84 39.37
N GLY A 706 -26.13 0.93 38.56
CA GLY A 706 -27.22 0.09 38.97
C GLY A 706 -28.48 0.16 38.09
N ALA A 707 -28.48 -0.55 36.96
CA ALA A 707 -29.68 -1.23 36.46
C ALA A 707 -29.32 -2.28 35.41
N ALA A 708 -28.94 -3.48 35.89
CA ALA A 708 -29.10 -4.70 35.11
C ALA A 708 -30.52 -5.21 35.32
N ALA A 709 -31.14 -5.67 34.23
CA ALA A 709 -32.32 -6.54 34.16
C ALA A 709 -33.69 -5.99 34.55
N ALA A 710 -34.49 -5.62 33.53
CA ALA A 710 -35.82 -6.25 33.36
C ALA A 710 -36.49 -5.71 32.10
N GLY A 711 -36.91 -6.59 31.21
CA GLY A 711 -37.73 -6.22 30.04
C GLY A 711 -39.09 -5.74 30.46
N GLY A 712 -39.56 -4.68 29.80
CA GLY A 712 -40.91 -4.16 29.99
C GLY A 712 -41.22 -3.04 28.99
N LYS A 713 -42.02 -3.35 27.98
CA LYS A 713 -42.62 -2.35 27.08
C LYS A 713 -43.58 -1.46 27.90
N GLY A 714 -43.29 -0.15 27.99
CA GLY A 714 -44.19 0.83 28.53
C GLY A 714 -43.96 2.19 27.89
N ARG A 715 -44.89 2.66 27.07
CA ARG A 715 -45.02 4.04 26.64
C ARG A 715 -45.38 4.91 27.87
N GLY A 716 -44.53 5.87 28.19
CA GLY A 716 -44.80 6.84 29.23
C GLY A 716 -43.89 8.07 29.07
N ASN A 717 -44.55 9.22 28.91
CA ASN A 717 -44.06 10.56 28.67
C ASN A 717 -43.21 11.08 29.85
N GLY A 718 -42.07 11.73 29.58
CA GLY A 718 -41.49 12.76 30.45
C GLY A 718 -40.52 12.29 31.54
N SER A 719 -39.29 11.89 31.18
CA SER A 719 -38.14 11.97 32.10
C SER A 719 -37.15 13.02 31.53
N LYS A 720 -36.84 14.06 32.37
CA LYS A 720 -35.75 15.01 32.09
C LYS A 720 -34.46 14.21 31.92
N GLN A 721 -33.98 14.11 30.67
CA GLN A 721 -32.60 13.66 30.42
C GLN A 721 -31.67 14.61 31.15
N ALA A 722 -30.82 14.10 32.05
CA ALA A 722 -29.71 14.85 32.63
C ALA A 722 -28.91 15.50 31.50
N ALA A 723 -28.71 16.79 31.58
CA ALA A 723 -28.00 17.56 30.56
C ALA A 723 -26.56 16.99 30.46
N LYS A 724 -26.16 16.56 29.29
CA LYS A 724 -24.76 16.12 29.07
C LYS A 724 -23.83 17.27 29.42
N PRO A 725 -22.70 16.99 30.14
CA PRO A 725 -21.74 18.02 30.48
C PRO A 725 -21.20 18.71 29.21
N ALA A 726 -21.03 20.03 29.28
CA ALA A 726 -20.46 20.80 28.18
C ALA A 726 -19.02 20.34 27.92
N ARG A 727 -18.68 20.14 26.64
CA ARG A 727 -17.35 19.64 26.20
C ARG A 727 -16.87 20.42 24.99
N VAL A 728 -15.59 20.86 25.03
CA VAL A 728 -14.94 21.55 23.92
C VAL A 728 -13.52 21.03 23.76
N SER A 729 -13.11 20.71 22.52
CA SER A 729 -11.75 20.27 22.22
C SER A 729 -10.73 21.37 22.52
N LEU A 730 -9.52 20.97 22.92
CA LEU A 730 -8.40 21.90 23.04
C LEU A 730 -8.00 22.45 21.67
N LEU A 731 -7.45 23.65 21.65
CA LEU A 731 -6.80 24.21 20.46
C LEU A 731 -5.50 23.45 20.15
N LYS A 732 -5.00 23.54 18.94
CA LYS A 732 -3.74 22.87 18.54
C LYS A 732 -2.53 23.39 19.31
N SER A 733 -2.59 24.63 19.78
CA SER A 733 -1.58 25.27 20.61
C SER A 733 -1.58 24.80 22.06
N MET A 734 -2.64 24.09 22.51
CA MET A 734 -2.85 23.66 23.89
C MET A 734 -2.65 22.15 24.04
N THR A 735 -2.11 21.77 25.19
CA THR A 735 -1.95 20.36 25.60
C THR A 735 -2.64 20.15 26.96
N PRO A 736 -3.01 18.91 27.34
CA PRO A 736 -3.53 18.62 28.67
C PRO A 736 -2.62 19.11 29.81
N ALA A 737 -1.30 19.17 29.55
CA ALA A 737 -0.31 19.62 30.55
C ALA A 737 -0.27 21.14 30.72
N ASN A 738 -0.45 21.91 29.63
CA ASN A 738 -0.25 23.38 29.66
C ASN A 738 -1.56 24.20 29.75
N VAL A 739 -2.74 23.59 29.52
CA VAL A 739 -4.03 24.29 29.59
C VAL A 739 -4.32 24.74 31.01
N THR A 740 -4.69 26.01 31.14
CA THR A 740 -5.07 26.64 32.43
C THR A 740 -6.59 26.61 32.62
N LEU A 741 -7.07 26.91 33.85
CA LEU A 741 -8.50 27.09 34.13
C LEU A 741 -9.10 28.24 33.30
N GLU A 742 -8.35 29.32 33.11
CA GLU A 742 -8.77 30.46 32.30
C GLU A 742 -8.98 30.08 30.84
N ASP A 743 -8.04 29.36 30.25
CA ASP A 743 -8.14 28.84 28.89
C ASP A 743 -9.35 27.92 28.74
N ALA A 744 -9.53 27.00 29.69
CA ALA A 744 -10.64 26.07 29.71
C ALA A 744 -12.02 26.76 29.79
N LEU A 745 -12.15 27.76 30.67
CA LEU A 745 -13.38 28.56 30.78
C LEU A 745 -13.64 29.34 29.48
N ARG A 746 -12.60 29.90 28.87
CA ARG A 746 -12.69 30.59 27.57
C ARG A 746 -13.14 29.63 26.45
N LEU A 747 -12.61 28.40 26.41
CA LEU A 747 -13.05 27.37 25.47
C LEU A 747 -14.49 26.95 25.69
N LEU A 748 -14.94 26.83 26.94
CA LEU A 748 -16.31 26.43 27.29
C LEU A 748 -17.36 27.48 26.91
N THR A 749 -16.98 28.71 26.49
CA THR A 749 -17.90 29.68 25.89
C THR A 749 -18.34 29.29 24.48
N LEU A 750 -17.65 28.35 23.85
CA LEU A 750 -18.01 27.88 22.50
C LEU A 750 -19.15 26.84 22.55
N PRO A 751 -20.06 26.85 21.59
CA PRO A 751 -20.18 27.76 20.46
C PRO A 751 -20.63 29.18 20.88
N ARG A 752 -19.98 30.21 20.35
CA ARG A 752 -20.25 31.61 20.67
C ARG A 752 -21.20 32.22 19.62
N SER A 753 -22.35 32.72 20.07
CA SER A 753 -23.25 33.49 19.21
C SER A 753 -22.68 34.89 18.97
N LEU A 754 -22.60 35.29 17.70
CA LEU A 754 -22.14 36.61 17.27
C LEU A 754 -23.32 37.57 17.08
N GLY A 755 -24.53 37.05 17.03
CA GLY A 755 -25.76 37.80 16.74
C GLY A 755 -26.46 37.30 15.48
N SER A 756 -27.55 37.95 15.09
CA SER A 756 -28.31 37.61 13.88
C SER A 756 -27.93 38.51 12.71
N ASP A 757 -27.79 37.92 11.52
CA ASP A 757 -27.58 38.67 10.28
C ASP A 757 -28.77 39.60 10.02
N PRO A 758 -28.57 40.93 9.95
CA PRO A 758 -29.66 41.90 9.74
C PRO A 758 -30.43 41.69 8.44
N SER A 759 -29.86 41.04 7.45
CA SER A 759 -30.45 40.80 6.13
C SER A 759 -31.31 39.55 6.04
N THR A 760 -30.94 38.49 6.77
CA THR A 760 -31.60 37.17 6.69
C THR A 760 -32.29 36.75 7.99
N GLY A 761 -31.98 37.38 9.11
CA GLY A 761 -32.45 36.99 10.44
C GLY A 761 -31.81 35.73 11.00
N GLU A 762 -30.90 35.08 10.25
CA GLU A 762 -30.22 33.85 10.67
C GLU A 762 -29.14 34.14 11.71
N GLU A 763 -29.03 33.29 12.72
CA GLU A 763 -28.01 33.37 13.76
C GLU A 763 -26.64 33.03 13.19
N VAL A 764 -25.65 33.84 13.53
CA VAL A 764 -24.21 33.62 13.17
C VAL A 764 -23.47 33.18 14.42
N MET A 765 -22.75 32.06 14.30
CA MET A 765 -22.03 31.44 15.42
C MET A 765 -20.57 31.19 15.06
N ALA A 766 -19.69 31.34 16.04
CA ALA A 766 -18.30 30.91 15.97
C ALA A 766 -18.11 29.55 16.67
N LEU A 767 -17.51 28.59 15.97
CA LEU A 767 -17.38 27.20 16.42
C LEU A 767 -15.99 26.66 16.16
N LEU A 768 -15.59 25.72 17.03
CA LEU A 768 -14.41 24.88 16.79
C LEU A 768 -14.85 23.51 16.23
N GLY A 769 -14.41 23.18 15.03
CA GLY A 769 -14.75 21.93 14.35
C GLY A 769 -13.53 21.04 14.12
N ARG A 770 -13.76 19.82 13.61
CA ARG A 770 -12.72 18.84 13.31
C ARG A 770 -11.61 19.36 12.39
N TYR A 771 -11.91 20.33 11.54
CA TYR A 771 -10.98 20.91 10.57
C TYR A 771 -10.40 22.27 11.01
N GLY A 772 -10.71 22.72 12.22
CA GLY A 772 -10.27 23.99 12.78
C GLY A 772 -11.44 24.96 13.06
N PRO A 773 -11.11 26.22 13.36
CA PRO A 773 -12.08 27.26 13.68
C PRO A 773 -12.89 27.69 12.46
N TYR A 774 -14.20 27.94 12.66
CA TYR A 774 -15.09 28.38 11.60
C TYR A 774 -16.29 29.20 12.12
N VAL A 775 -16.86 30.00 11.26
CA VAL A 775 -18.15 30.65 11.49
C VAL A 775 -19.25 29.96 10.69
N LYS A 776 -20.46 29.91 11.28
CA LYS A 776 -21.64 29.26 10.70
C LYS A 776 -22.84 30.20 10.70
N LYS A 777 -23.56 30.25 9.57
CA LYS A 777 -24.83 30.96 9.39
C LYS A 777 -25.80 30.00 8.67
N GLY A 778 -26.86 29.58 9.36
CA GLY A 778 -27.80 28.57 8.83
C GLY A 778 -27.09 27.30 8.38
N SER A 779 -27.13 26.97 7.08
CA SER A 779 -26.42 25.83 6.48
C SER A 779 -25.03 26.18 5.91
N ASP A 780 -24.68 27.47 5.85
CA ASP A 780 -23.39 27.92 5.33
C ASP A 780 -22.31 27.99 6.43
N SER A 781 -21.08 27.67 6.08
CA SER A 781 -19.91 27.69 6.98
C SER A 781 -18.69 28.22 6.27
N ARG A 782 -17.84 28.98 7.00
CA ARG A 782 -16.56 29.55 6.52
C ARG A 782 -15.48 29.34 7.56
N SER A 783 -14.30 28.85 7.12
CA SER A 783 -13.13 28.70 8.01
C SER A 783 -12.58 30.06 8.40
N LEU A 784 -12.10 30.16 9.65
CA LEU A 784 -11.35 31.29 10.16
C LEU A 784 -9.85 31.10 9.90
N GLY A 785 -9.09 32.19 9.84
CA GLY A 785 -7.68 32.17 9.52
C GLY A 785 -6.77 31.75 10.69
N SER A 786 -7.19 32.00 11.92
CA SER A 786 -6.45 31.64 13.14
C SER A 786 -7.39 31.18 14.27
N GLU A 787 -6.80 30.51 15.29
CA GLU A 787 -7.57 30.03 16.45
C GLU A 787 -8.01 31.17 17.38
N GLU A 788 -7.25 32.24 17.43
CA GLU A 788 -7.60 33.44 18.21
C GLU A 788 -8.87 34.10 17.68
N GLN A 789 -9.10 34.13 16.40
CA GLN A 789 -10.31 34.70 15.79
C GLN A 789 -11.61 34.08 16.30
N LEU A 790 -11.57 32.84 16.83
CA LEU A 790 -12.77 32.24 17.48
C LEU A 790 -13.37 33.09 18.58
N PHE A 791 -12.53 33.77 19.31
CA PHE A 791 -12.91 34.53 20.52
C PHE A 791 -13.12 36.01 20.22
N ASP A 792 -12.49 36.56 19.21
CA ASP A 792 -12.41 37.99 18.97
C ASP A 792 -13.27 38.43 17.78
N ILE A 793 -13.60 37.52 16.84
CA ILE A 793 -14.41 37.86 15.65
C ILE A 793 -15.76 38.49 16.02
N THR A 794 -16.11 39.59 15.36
CA THR A 794 -17.39 40.30 15.49
C THR A 794 -18.39 39.80 14.45
N LEU A 795 -19.69 40.15 14.64
CA LEU A 795 -20.75 39.87 13.66
C LEU A 795 -20.41 40.50 12.30
N GLU A 796 -19.94 41.75 12.30
CA GLU A 796 -19.64 42.50 11.08
C GLU A 796 -18.53 41.83 10.27
N GLU A 797 -17.43 41.42 10.94
CA GLU A 797 -16.34 40.71 10.30
C GLU A 797 -16.77 39.33 9.77
N ALA A 798 -17.59 38.59 10.50
CA ALA A 798 -18.15 37.32 10.06
C ALA A 798 -19.04 37.49 8.82
N LEU A 799 -19.86 38.55 8.75
CA LEU A 799 -20.69 38.86 7.58
C LEU A 799 -19.83 39.19 6.35
N VAL A 800 -18.71 39.88 6.52
CA VAL A 800 -17.73 40.13 5.43
C VAL A 800 -17.19 38.82 4.87
N ILE A 801 -16.81 37.85 5.75
CA ILE A 801 -16.35 36.52 5.35
C ILE A 801 -17.44 35.75 4.59
N PHE A 802 -18.73 35.89 4.97
CA PHE A 802 -19.83 35.24 4.23
C PHE A 802 -20.11 35.92 2.89
N ALA A 803 -19.79 37.20 2.71
CA ALA A 803 -19.95 37.93 1.44
C ALA A 803 -18.92 37.51 0.38
N GLU A 804 -17.78 36.94 0.79
CA GLU A 804 -16.81 36.39 -0.14
C GLU A 804 -17.32 35.09 -0.82
N PRO A 805 -17.01 34.86 -2.11
CA PRO A 805 -17.38 33.62 -2.78
C PRO A 805 -16.71 32.41 -2.08
N LYS A 806 -17.49 31.33 -1.92
CA LYS A 806 -17.02 30.10 -1.27
C LYS A 806 -15.79 29.55 -1.99
N ARG A 807 -14.61 29.65 -1.39
CA ARG A 807 -13.39 29.01 -1.90
C ARG A 807 -13.52 27.50 -1.68
N TRP A 808 -13.82 26.76 -2.74
CA TRP A 808 -13.78 25.31 -2.72
C TRP A 808 -12.31 24.88 -2.62
N GLN A 809 -11.86 24.52 -1.43
CA GLN A 809 -10.60 23.82 -1.26
C GLN A 809 -10.81 22.37 -1.75
N GLY A 810 -10.53 22.16 -3.05
CA GLY A 810 -10.31 20.83 -3.57
C GLY A 810 -9.11 20.20 -2.82
N ARG A 811 -9.19 18.90 -2.56
CA ARG A 811 -8.09 18.10 -2.01
C ARG A 811 -6.86 18.20 -2.95
N GLY A 812 -6.00 19.16 -2.68
CA GLY A 812 -4.72 19.34 -3.36
C GLY A 812 -3.95 20.37 -2.54
N GLY A 813 -2.87 19.92 -1.90
CA GLY A 813 -2.05 20.75 -1.04
C GLY A 813 -1.60 22.01 -1.77
N SER A 814 -2.03 23.17 -1.29
CA SER A 814 -1.47 24.46 -1.65
C SER A 814 -0.10 24.56 -1.01
N ALA A 815 0.95 24.63 -1.84
CA ALA A 815 2.23 25.13 -1.42
C ALA A 815 2.02 26.55 -0.87
N ALA A 816 2.59 26.85 0.29
CA ALA A 816 2.64 28.21 0.82
C ALA A 816 3.25 29.13 -0.24
N PRO A 817 2.77 30.37 -0.39
CA PRO A 817 3.37 31.33 -1.32
C PRO A 817 4.84 31.50 -0.94
N GLY A 818 5.71 31.33 -1.93
CA GLY A 818 7.14 31.51 -1.76
C GLY A 818 7.43 32.92 -1.26
N ARG A 819 8.28 33.04 -0.25
CA ARG A 819 8.78 34.28 0.27
C ARG A 819 9.66 34.89 -0.83
N GLU A 820 9.31 36.05 -1.34
CA GLU A 820 10.17 36.81 -2.23
C GLU A 820 11.46 37.19 -1.47
N LEU A 821 12.59 36.73 -1.98
CA LEU A 821 13.91 36.92 -1.37
C LEU A 821 14.64 38.17 -1.93
N GLY A 822 13.98 39.00 -2.75
CA GLY A 822 14.60 40.16 -3.41
C GLY A 822 15.37 39.82 -4.69
N GLU A 823 15.67 40.77 -5.50
CA GLU A 823 16.46 40.61 -6.71
C GLU A 823 17.94 40.37 -6.37
N ASP A 824 18.59 39.50 -7.12
CA ASP A 824 20.02 39.24 -7.03
C ASP A 824 20.78 40.46 -7.59
N PRO A 825 21.63 41.13 -6.80
CA PRO A 825 22.34 42.30 -7.26
C PRO A 825 23.42 42.04 -8.32
N ALA A 826 23.57 40.80 -8.82
CA ALA A 826 24.58 40.38 -9.79
C ALA A 826 24.00 39.98 -11.18
N THR A 827 22.68 40.07 -11.42
CA THR A 827 22.08 39.82 -12.75
C THR A 827 21.19 40.96 -13.18
#